data_0e48fc72e3ef07865575710db8014624
#
_entry.id   0e48fc72e3ef07865575710db8014624
#
_cell.length_a   1.000
_cell.length_b   1.000
_cell.length_c   1.000
_cell.angle_alpha   90.00
_cell.angle_beta   90.00
_cell.angle_gamma   90.00
#
_symmetry.space_group_name_H-M   'P 1'
#
loop_
_entity.id
_entity.type
_entity.pdbx_description
1 polymer ?
#
loop_
_entity_poly.entity_id
_entity_poly.type
_entity_poly.pdbx_seq_one_letter_code
_entity_poly.pdbx_strand_id
1 'polypeptide(L)'
;MWRYGKLFRQFILRSLLREKLRTSLIILGLSLGVGVLVAVRLANTSALASFRAATEAIAGATTLEIAGTTGRFDELLLHDVHWLDAYGDMSPVIDGYAVTESPGQTGTPGEFLQVLGVDILRDRSLRQYQLLRVSAEEREATTREFLLLLVDPQAIVLTEKFARRFNLSLGSTLPLIIGDRRLTFTVRGLLRDEGPARALDGNFALLDIAAAQTAFTRVGFLDRLDLKVRPGVDPRHAEAEIAQRLPAGLTVRQPTHRYGQMETMIAAFHFNLNALASIALLVGLFLIYSTVSISVLTRRDEIGMLRAVGGGQGLVLALFMGEALLLASCGAGVGLAIGQGLATLALQATSSTVATFYFSAAITQAALPRALGTTEVLLAFGVTLPLALLAALVPAREATRIHPLEAMRSAAPLSMQVRPPYRTVGVALVLLLLSYGLSYLEPLAGLPVWGYVAALALVFAGAFLVPSTLWLLCRGNSQALSRITTMFAVERRLASANLTGARSRIAISVAALAVSLAMMVAISIMISSFRATVEYWIGETLQADIYVRPFTKTSSTSDGEIAADVVTAITTDPQIVAVDAFAAQTVRYQDNLITLAAGNFAVVLTHGRLVFKAPADAAARVRHAIGRDAVTVSESFALRFKKNPGDRVDLPTPLGPRPFTIAAIFYDYSNTRGVVVMDHATHVRYFPPMQPSSLSVYLHPGVDATTVRDRLSQTLSGRFRLVFSTNEALRGEAMRIFDSTFTITRALEIIAILVAALGVISTLVTVILERQREFALLSILGATRAHIRRMVVIEALLIGGTSQAIGLVIGVLLSLVLIYVINVQSFGWTIQFHLPALFLLQSTVLILLATALAGLYPATRAAGIDAVRFVREE
;
A
#
# COMPACT_ATOMS: atom_id res chain seq x y z
N MET A 1 30.65 11.54 -36.33
CA MET A 1 29.74 12.14 -35.33
C MET A 1 29.04 13.42 -35.80
N TRP A 2 29.72 14.41 -36.30
CA TRP A 2 29.13 15.70 -36.70
C TRP A 2 28.04 15.63 -37.81
N ARG A 3 28.17 14.72 -38.78
CA ARG A 3 27.14 14.47 -39.82
C ARG A 3 25.86 13.83 -39.25
N TYR A 4 25.98 12.94 -38.27
CA TYR A 4 24.84 12.35 -37.56
C TYR A 4 24.05 13.40 -36.80
N GLY A 5 24.68 14.30 -36.10
CA GLY A 5 24.02 15.37 -35.34
C GLY A 5 23.22 16.35 -36.22
N LYS A 6 23.75 16.71 -37.44
CA LYS A 6 22.98 17.52 -38.39
C LYS A 6 21.76 16.80 -38.94
N LEU A 7 21.89 15.52 -39.31
CA LEU A 7 20.78 14.70 -39.80
C LEU A 7 19.73 14.47 -38.70
N PHE A 8 20.14 14.18 -37.46
CA PHE A 8 19.21 14.01 -36.33
C PHE A 8 18.42 15.30 -36.07
N ARG A 9 19.10 16.46 -36.07
CA ARG A 9 18.43 17.75 -35.85
C ARG A 9 17.45 18.09 -36.97
N GLN A 10 17.80 17.83 -38.23
CA GLN A 10 16.91 18.14 -39.36
C GLN A 10 15.77 17.13 -39.51
N PHE A 11 16.05 15.86 -39.32
CA PHE A 11 15.09 14.78 -39.54
C PHE A 11 14.19 14.51 -38.31
N ILE A 12 14.74 14.49 -37.12
CA ILE A 12 13.96 14.16 -35.90
C ILE A 12 13.52 15.44 -35.18
N LEU A 13 14.46 16.30 -34.76
CA LEU A 13 14.12 17.42 -33.88
C LEU A 13 13.16 18.41 -34.54
N ARG A 14 13.38 18.73 -35.86
CA ARG A 14 12.48 19.62 -36.58
C ARG A 14 11.06 19.04 -36.73
N SER A 15 10.92 17.74 -36.87
CA SER A 15 9.62 17.10 -36.95
C SER A 15 8.90 17.10 -35.61
N LEU A 16 9.57 16.75 -34.52
CA LEU A 16 9.00 16.81 -33.16
C LEU A 16 8.51 18.22 -32.82
N LEU A 17 9.28 19.26 -33.28
CA LEU A 17 8.90 20.67 -33.07
C LEU A 17 7.75 21.11 -34.01
N ARG A 18 7.53 20.48 -35.15
CA ARG A 18 6.35 20.72 -36.00
C ARG A 18 5.08 20.12 -35.42
N GLU A 19 5.15 18.95 -34.82
CA GLU A 19 4.03 18.23 -34.21
C GLU A 19 3.96 18.45 -32.69
N LYS A 20 4.01 19.72 -32.25
CA LYS A 20 4.14 20.10 -30.82
C LYS A 20 3.09 19.42 -29.93
N LEU A 21 1.80 19.40 -30.37
CA LEU A 21 0.73 18.82 -29.57
C LEU A 21 0.97 17.34 -29.32
N ARG A 22 1.28 16.57 -30.38
CA ARG A 22 1.55 15.15 -30.29
C ARG A 22 2.75 14.85 -29.40
N THR A 23 3.84 15.56 -29.61
CA THR A 23 5.08 15.43 -28.81
C THR A 23 4.80 15.72 -27.35
N SER A 24 4.06 16.79 -27.04
CA SER A 24 3.68 17.15 -25.67
C SER A 24 2.80 16.08 -25.00
N LEU A 25 1.81 15.54 -25.70
CA LEU A 25 0.93 14.48 -25.17
C LEU A 25 1.72 13.22 -24.82
N ILE A 26 2.70 12.83 -25.65
CA ILE A 26 3.55 11.68 -25.41
C ILE A 26 4.47 11.89 -24.20
N ILE A 27 5.14 13.04 -24.15
CA ILE A 27 6.00 13.39 -23.02
C ILE A 27 5.18 13.41 -21.74
N LEU A 28 3.97 13.99 -21.75
CA LEU A 28 3.09 14.07 -20.59
C LEU A 28 2.60 12.67 -20.15
N GLY A 29 2.20 11.82 -21.08
CA GLY A 29 1.77 10.45 -20.76
C GLY A 29 2.88 9.61 -20.16
N LEU A 30 4.10 9.70 -20.72
CA LEU A 30 5.27 9.03 -20.16
C LEU A 30 5.68 9.63 -18.81
N SER A 31 5.63 10.96 -18.68
CA SER A 31 5.96 11.65 -17.44
C SER A 31 5.02 11.27 -16.29
N LEU A 32 3.74 11.09 -16.57
CA LEU A 32 2.79 10.58 -15.58
C LEU A 32 3.14 9.16 -15.13
N GLY A 33 3.47 8.26 -16.07
CA GLY A 33 3.90 6.90 -15.74
C GLY A 33 5.17 6.87 -14.88
N VAL A 34 6.19 7.62 -15.27
CA VAL A 34 7.44 7.77 -14.50
C VAL A 34 7.17 8.47 -13.17
N GLY A 35 6.35 9.52 -13.17
CA GLY A 35 5.97 10.28 -11.98
C GLY A 35 5.32 9.42 -10.92
N VAL A 36 4.41 8.53 -11.30
CA VAL A 36 3.80 7.55 -10.38
C VAL A 36 4.84 6.61 -9.80
N LEU A 37 5.73 6.06 -10.64
CA LEU A 37 6.79 5.16 -10.17
C LEU A 37 7.71 5.84 -9.14
N VAL A 38 8.12 7.07 -9.43
CA VAL A 38 8.98 7.88 -8.54
C VAL A 38 8.22 8.28 -7.28
N ALA A 39 6.96 8.69 -7.39
CA ALA A 39 6.14 9.11 -6.26
C ALA A 39 5.92 7.97 -5.25
N VAL A 40 5.53 6.81 -5.74
CA VAL A 40 5.32 5.61 -4.91
C VAL A 40 6.62 5.21 -4.22
N ARG A 41 7.73 5.17 -4.98
CA ARG A 41 9.02 4.80 -4.42
C ARG A 41 9.51 5.81 -3.37
N LEU A 42 9.41 7.09 -3.66
CA LEU A 42 9.85 8.15 -2.74
C LEU A 42 9.02 8.17 -1.47
N ALA A 43 7.69 8.04 -1.58
CA ALA A 43 6.81 7.92 -0.42
C ALA A 43 7.16 6.71 0.44
N ASN A 44 7.40 5.55 -0.20
CA ASN A 44 7.76 4.31 0.48
C ASN A 44 9.11 4.38 1.18
N THR A 45 10.15 4.86 0.47
CA THR A 45 11.51 4.98 1.05
C THR A 45 11.55 5.99 2.18
N SER A 46 10.81 7.09 2.07
CA SER A 46 10.71 8.10 3.13
C SER A 46 10.00 7.54 4.36
N ALA A 47 8.86 6.85 4.18
CA ALA A 47 8.13 6.23 5.29
C ALA A 47 8.99 5.18 6.02
N LEU A 48 9.64 4.28 5.28
CA LEU A 48 10.50 3.24 5.85
C LEU A 48 11.75 3.83 6.54
N ALA A 49 12.36 4.84 5.93
CA ALA A 49 13.53 5.52 6.52
C ALA A 49 13.16 6.23 7.82
N SER A 50 12.02 6.91 7.87
CA SER A 50 11.53 7.55 9.09
C SER A 50 11.25 6.54 10.20
N PHE A 51 10.62 5.41 9.83
CA PHE A 51 10.35 4.32 10.76
C PHE A 51 11.64 3.69 11.31
N ARG A 52 12.61 3.38 10.44
CA ARG A 52 13.91 2.83 10.85
C ARG A 52 14.68 3.80 11.73
N ALA A 53 14.74 5.08 11.34
CA ALA A 53 15.41 6.10 12.13
C ALA A 53 14.80 6.26 13.53
N ALA A 54 13.48 6.21 13.66
CA ALA A 54 12.81 6.22 14.97
C ALA A 54 13.16 4.98 15.80
N THR A 55 13.16 3.79 15.18
CA THR A 55 13.49 2.53 15.85
C THR A 55 14.95 2.49 16.31
N GLU A 56 15.89 2.85 15.44
CA GLU A 56 17.33 2.90 15.75
C GLU A 56 17.65 3.92 16.84
N ALA A 57 16.97 5.07 16.82
CA ALA A 57 17.16 6.08 17.84
C ALA A 57 16.70 5.61 19.23
N ILE A 58 15.61 4.85 19.32
CA ILE A 58 15.10 4.28 20.58
C ILE A 58 15.98 3.12 21.06
N ALA A 59 16.44 2.26 20.16
CA ALA A 59 17.32 1.13 20.49
C ALA A 59 18.72 1.60 20.94
N GLY A 60 19.18 2.75 20.44
CA GLY A 60 20.53 3.25 20.73
C GLY A 60 21.61 2.33 20.17
N ALA A 61 22.64 2.02 20.97
CA ALA A 61 23.72 1.10 20.61
C ALA A 61 23.42 -0.37 20.96
N THR A 62 22.16 -0.70 21.27
CA THR A 62 21.73 -2.09 21.55
C THR A 62 21.91 -2.95 20.32
N THR A 63 22.64 -4.05 20.46
CA THR A 63 22.90 -4.99 19.38
C THR A 63 21.99 -6.22 19.44
N LEU A 64 21.68 -6.69 20.64
CA LEU A 64 20.79 -7.81 20.92
C LEU A 64 19.78 -7.44 22.02
N GLU A 65 18.59 -7.99 21.93
CA GLU A 65 17.53 -7.91 22.93
C GLU A 65 17.21 -9.31 23.46
N ILE A 66 17.09 -9.45 24.77
CA ILE A 66 16.59 -10.66 25.42
C ILE A 66 15.21 -10.33 25.97
N ALA A 67 14.21 -11.10 25.62
CA ALA A 67 12.82 -10.89 26.02
C ALA A 67 12.15 -12.20 26.40
N GLY A 68 11.10 -12.11 27.19
CA GLY A 68 10.26 -13.26 27.50
C GLY A 68 9.51 -13.76 26.25
N THR A 69 9.32 -15.07 26.13
CA THR A 69 8.52 -15.69 25.07
C THR A 69 7.06 -15.24 25.11
N THR A 70 6.58 -14.82 26.27
CA THR A 70 5.22 -14.31 26.52
C THR A 70 5.17 -12.78 26.66
N GLY A 71 6.25 -12.08 26.27
CA GLY A 71 6.32 -10.62 26.26
C GLY A 71 6.93 -10.00 27.52
N ARG A 72 6.76 -10.60 28.68
CA ARG A 72 7.37 -10.19 29.96
C ARG A 72 8.13 -11.35 30.58
N PHE A 73 9.07 -11.09 31.44
CA PHE A 73 9.75 -12.11 32.23
C PHE A 73 10.04 -11.61 33.65
N ASP A 74 10.16 -12.56 34.55
CA ASP A 74 10.47 -12.28 35.96
C ASP A 74 11.88 -11.68 36.09
N GLU A 75 12.01 -10.58 36.86
CA GLU A 75 13.32 -9.93 37.09
C GLU A 75 14.31 -10.83 37.79
N LEU A 76 13.86 -11.83 38.57
CA LEU A 76 14.75 -12.79 39.22
C LEU A 76 15.58 -13.60 38.22
N LEU A 77 15.08 -13.78 36.99
CA LEU A 77 15.85 -14.43 35.90
C LEU A 77 17.12 -13.66 35.52
N LEU A 78 17.25 -12.37 35.90
CA LEU A 78 18.51 -11.62 35.71
C LEU A 78 19.67 -12.27 36.43
N HIS A 79 19.42 -12.93 37.56
CA HIS A 79 20.44 -13.66 38.28
C HIS A 79 20.95 -14.87 37.49
N ASP A 80 20.08 -15.57 36.78
CA ASP A 80 20.43 -16.74 35.99
C ASP A 80 21.16 -16.40 34.70
N VAL A 81 21.05 -15.16 34.25
CA VAL A 81 21.65 -14.67 32.98
C VAL A 81 22.85 -13.74 33.19
N HIS A 82 23.39 -13.60 34.42
CA HIS A 82 24.52 -12.73 34.71
C HIS A 82 25.80 -13.04 33.87
N TRP A 83 25.89 -14.26 33.33
CA TRP A 83 26.95 -14.66 32.41
C TRP A 83 26.97 -13.87 31.09
N LEU A 84 25.87 -13.18 30.75
CA LEU A 84 25.80 -12.27 29.62
C LEU A 84 26.72 -11.06 29.73
N ASP A 85 27.16 -10.66 30.96
CA ASP A 85 28.15 -9.61 31.16
C ASP A 85 29.48 -9.90 30.45
N ALA A 86 29.77 -11.19 30.15
CA ALA A 86 30.92 -11.57 29.35
C ALA A 86 30.82 -11.11 27.89
N TYR A 87 29.61 -11.00 27.35
CA TYR A 87 29.33 -10.57 25.97
C TYR A 87 29.26 -9.07 25.79
N GLY A 88 28.89 -8.32 26.84
CA GLY A 88 28.79 -6.86 26.74
C GLY A 88 28.02 -6.20 27.87
N ASP A 89 27.69 -4.93 27.68
CA ASP A 89 26.93 -4.14 28.64
C ASP A 89 25.43 -4.43 28.51
N MET A 90 24.74 -4.56 29.65
CA MET A 90 23.32 -4.87 29.70
C MET A 90 22.53 -3.78 30.39
N SER A 91 21.30 -3.52 29.92
CA SER A 91 20.33 -2.64 30.57
C SER A 91 18.94 -3.28 30.60
N PRO A 92 18.32 -3.46 31.79
CA PRO A 92 16.92 -3.87 31.89
C PRO A 92 16.01 -2.71 31.46
N VAL A 93 14.94 -3.04 30.75
CA VAL A 93 14.06 -2.04 30.13
C VAL A 93 12.59 -2.37 30.36
N ILE A 94 11.84 -1.34 30.73
CA ILE A 94 10.37 -1.29 30.67
C ILE A 94 9.99 -0.24 29.64
N ASP A 95 9.15 -0.59 28.69
CA ASP A 95 8.73 0.27 27.58
C ASP A 95 7.21 0.45 27.61
N GLY A 96 6.75 1.69 27.65
CA GLY A 96 5.33 1.98 27.72
C GLY A 96 4.98 3.36 27.18
N TYR A 97 3.70 3.66 27.20
CA TYR A 97 3.16 4.93 26.75
C TYR A 97 2.36 5.61 27.84
N ALA A 98 2.49 6.92 27.91
CA ALA A 98 1.67 7.79 28.73
C ALA A 98 0.98 8.84 27.85
N VAL A 99 -0.07 9.46 28.35
CA VAL A 99 -0.77 10.56 27.66
C VAL A 99 -0.90 11.74 28.61
N THR A 100 -0.66 12.93 28.08
CA THR A 100 -0.90 14.17 28.83
C THR A 100 -2.39 14.48 28.91
N GLU A 101 -2.81 15.16 29.97
CA GLU A 101 -4.15 15.75 30.02
C GLU A 101 -4.17 17.05 29.22
N SER A 102 -5.16 17.21 28.33
CA SER A 102 -5.40 18.48 27.63
C SER A 102 -5.97 19.49 28.62
N PRO A 103 -5.37 20.67 28.80
CA PRO A 103 -5.93 21.70 29.66
C PRO A 103 -7.31 22.15 29.17
N GLY A 104 -8.37 21.87 29.92
CA GLY A 104 -9.72 22.43 29.71
C GLY A 104 -10.70 21.59 28.90
N GLN A 105 -10.37 20.40 28.45
CA GLN A 105 -11.33 19.48 27.79
C GLN A 105 -11.23 18.08 28.42
N THR A 106 -12.17 17.78 29.30
CA THR A 106 -12.38 16.41 29.79
C THR A 106 -12.84 15.53 28.63
N GLY A 107 -11.99 14.57 28.22
CA GLY A 107 -12.34 13.55 27.22
C GLY A 107 -11.63 13.64 25.86
N THR A 108 -10.87 14.69 25.57
CA THR A 108 -10.00 14.74 24.38
C THR A 108 -8.62 14.18 24.72
N PRO A 109 -8.08 13.22 23.91
CA PRO A 109 -6.74 12.69 24.12
C PRO A 109 -5.71 13.82 24.04
N GLY A 110 -4.86 13.93 25.08
CA GLY A 110 -3.66 14.76 25.04
C GLY A 110 -2.58 14.18 24.12
N GLU A 111 -1.38 14.76 24.16
CA GLU A 111 -0.26 14.22 23.40
C GLU A 111 0.26 12.91 24.01
N PHE A 112 0.59 11.96 23.16
CA PHE A 112 1.21 10.69 23.54
C PHE A 112 2.70 10.90 23.83
N LEU A 113 3.16 10.32 24.93
CA LEU A 113 4.51 10.35 25.41
C LEU A 113 5.03 8.92 25.55
N GLN A 114 6.09 8.57 24.81
CA GLN A 114 6.75 7.29 25.02
C GLN A 114 7.61 7.38 26.29
N VAL A 115 7.39 6.46 27.20
CA VAL A 115 8.08 6.39 28.48
C VAL A 115 8.97 5.16 28.51
N LEU A 116 10.26 5.35 28.72
CA LEU A 116 11.24 4.29 28.84
C LEU A 116 11.73 4.23 30.30
N GLY A 117 11.43 3.13 30.96
CA GLY A 117 11.98 2.81 32.29
C GLY A 117 13.29 2.05 32.11
N VAL A 118 14.39 2.58 32.62
CA VAL A 118 15.73 2.01 32.50
C VAL A 118 16.49 2.15 33.80
N ASP A 119 17.45 1.28 34.04
CA ASP A 119 18.48 1.54 35.06
C ASP A 119 19.38 2.68 34.54
N ILE A 120 19.12 3.90 35.02
CA ILE A 120 19.77 5.12 34.55
C ILE A 120 21.29 5.05 34.60
N LEU A 121 21.85 4.24 35.50
CA LEU A 121 23.30 4.08 35.69
C LEU A 121 23.89 3.14 34.64
N ARG A 122 23.24 2.01 34.36
CA ARG A 122 23.69 1.01 33.39
C ARG A 122 23.39 1.41 31.94
N ASP A 123 22.31 2.10 31.72
CA ASP A 123 21.85 2.44 30.36
C ASP A 123 22.72 3.49 29.64
N ARG A 124 23.58 4.20 30.36
CA ARG A 124 24.49 5.20 29.76
C ARG A 124 25.43 4.64 28.68
N SER A 125 25.82 3.36 28.79
CA SER A 125 26.68 2.72 27.80
C SER A 125 25.91 2.35 26.52
N LEU A 126 24.59 2.14 26.60
CA LEU A 126 23.73 1.75 25.50
C LEU A 126 23.13 2.96 24.80
N ARG A 127 22.68 3.98 25.56
CA ARG A 127 22.04 5.18 25.03
C ARG A 127 22.74 6.43 25.54
N GLN A 128 23.17 7.29 24.63
CA GLN A 128 23.78 8.56 24.95
C GLN A 128 22.70 9.60 25.25
N TYR A 129 22.36 9.78 26.52
CA TYR A 129 21.49 10.88 26.96
C TYR A 129 22.34 12.07 27.35
N GLN A 130 22.09 13.22 26.69
CA GLN A 130 22.65 14.47 27.12
C GLN A 130 21.59 15.22 27.94
N LEU A 131 21.76 15.19 29.26
CA LEU A 131 21.04 16.09 30.16
C LEU A 131 21.49 17.53 29.89
N LEU A 132 20.56 18.46 29.80
CA LEU A 132 20.86 19.87 29.71
C LEU A 132 21.70 20.27 30.91
N ARG A 133 22.97 20.64 30.68
CA ARG A 133 23.84 21.17 31.70
C ARG A 133 23.36 22.57 32.07
N VAL A 134 22.87 22.73 33.27
CA VAL A 134 22.64 23.99 33.87
C VAL A 134 24.01 24.56 34.29
N SER A 135 24.13 25.86 34.44
CA SER A 135 25.39 26.62 34.66
C SER A 135 26.25 26.08 35.82
N ALA A 136 27.53 26.51 35.93
CA ALA A 136 28.48 25.99 36.89
C ALA A 136 28.06 26.20 38.36
N GLU A 137 27.24 27.19 38.68
CA GLU A 137 26.67 27.47 40.01
C GLU A 137 25.57 26.50 40.41
N GLU A 138 24.97 25.75 39.45
CA GLU A 138 23.89 24.79 39.69
C GLU A 138 24.40 23.32 39.76
N ARG A 139 25.71 23.07 39.83
CA ARG A 139 26.29 21.71 39.90
C ARG A 139 25.82 20.91 41.13
N GLU A 140 25.72 21.59 42.31
CA GLU A 140 25.21 20.93 43.53
C GLU A 140 23.72 20.59 43.41
N ALA A 141 22.92 21.51 42.82
CA ALA A 141 21.52 21.27 42.55
C ALA A 141 21.34 20.10 41.53
N THR A 142 22.19 20.02 40.50
CA THR A 142 22.15 18.96 39.50
C THR A 142 22.47 17.58 40.09
N THR A 143 23.41 17.51 41.05
CA THR A 143 23.75 16.26 41.76
C THR A 143 22.59 15.79 42.62
N ARG A 144 21.97 16.72 43.34
CA ARG A 144 20.79 16.45 44.19
C ARG A 144 19.60 15.97 43.32
N GLU A 145 19.29 16.64 42.22
CA GLU A 145 18.21 16.27 41.30
C GLU A 145 18.49 14.90 40.66
N PHE A 146 19.75 14.59 40.32
CA PHE A 146 20.12 13.28 39.80
C PHE A 146 19.93 12.16 40.84
N LEU A 147 20.26 12.40 42.13
CA LEU A 147 19.99 11.45 43.22
C LEU A 147 18.48 11.26 43.43
N LEU A 148 17.70 12.35 43.32
CA LEU A 148 16.25 12.27 43.42
C LEU A 148 15.61 11.48 42.27
N LEU A 149 16.24 11.46 41.07
CA LEU A 149 15.80 10.59 39.97
C LEU A 149 15.84 9.09 40.31
N LEU A 150 16.79 8.69 41.17
CA LEU A 150 16.96 7.29 41.57
C LEU A 150 16.06 6.89 42.76
N VAL A 151 15.66 7.85 43.59
CA VAL A 151 14.97 7.57 44.87
C VAL A 151 13.48 7.95 44.81
N ASP A 152 13.12 8.96 44.03
CA ASP A 152 11.74 9.47 43.95
C ASP A 152 10.94 8.67 42.89
N PRO A 153 9.96 7.86 43.31
CA PRO A 153 9.14 7.07 42.37
C PRO A 153 8.26 7.95 41.42
N GLN A 154 8.14 9.24 41.73
CA GLN A 154 7.41 10.21 40.92
C GLN A 154 8.32 11.09 40.04
N ALA A 155 9.62 10.80 40.01
CA ALA A 155 10.57 11.54 39.19
C ALA A 155 10.45 11.14 37.70
N ILE A 156 10.43 12.16 36.82
CA ILE A 156 10.42 11.98 35.37
C ILE A 156 11.45 12.91 34.72
N VAL A 157 12.11 12.40 33.67
CA VAL A 157 12.97 13.18 32.78
C VAL A 157 12.26 13.39 31.45
N LEU A 158 12.09 14.64 31.04
CA LEU A 158 11.41 15.01 29.80
C LEU A 158 12.39 15.53 28.75
N THR A 159 12.00 15.62 27.52
CA THR A 159 12.76 16.35 26.51
C THR A 159 12.55 17.85 26.65
N GLU A 160 13.56 18.64 26.33
CA GLU A 160 13.48 20.11 26.32
C GLU A 160 12.34 20.60 25.39
N LYS A 161 12.17 19.98 24.26
CA LYS A 161 11.12 20.32 23.28
C LYS A 161 9.72 20.10 23.84
N PHE A 162 9.48 18.97 24.51
CA PHE A 162 8.21 18.69 25.18
C PHE A 162 7.96 19.67 26.35
N ALA A 163 8.97 19.88 27.19
CA ALA A 163 8.87 20.78 28.31
C ALA A 163 8.51 22.22 27.88
N ARG A 164 9.15 22.74 26.82
CA ARG A 164 8.82 24.07 26.25
C ARG A 164 7.38 24.12 25.72
N ARG A 165 6.91 23.05 25.04
CA ARG A 165 5.55 23.00 24.46
C ARG A 165 4.47 23.06 25.52
N PHE A 166 4.70 22.46 26.69
CA PHE A 166 3.77 22.40 27.79
C PHE A 166 4.09 23.42 28.91
N ASN A 167 5.03 24.35 28.69
CA ASN A 167 5.48 25.33 29.66
C ASN A 167 5.94 24.70 31.00
N LEU A 168 6.64 23.56 30.93
CA LEU A 168 7.17 22.84 32.09
C LEU A 168 8.63 23.23 32.35
N SER A 169 8.99 23.36 33.63
CA SER A 169 10.36 23.58 34.10
C SER A 169 10.77 22.50 35.11
N LEU A 170 12.03 22.45 35.48
CA LEU A 170 12.48 21.58 36.55
C LEU A 170 11.65 21.86 37.83
N GLY A 171 11.20 20.81 38.49
CA GLY A 171 10.31 20.86 39.64
C GLY A 171 8.83 20.99 39.34
N SER A 172 8.43 21.24 38.07
CA SER A 172 7.00 21.24 37.66
C SER A 172 6.38 19.86 37.81
N THR A 173 5.09 19.83 38.13
CA THR A 173 4.31 18.59 38.19
C THR A 173 3.61 18.34 36.84
N LEU A 174 3.68 17.11 36.35
CA LEU A 174 3.05 16.66 35.11
C LEU A 174 2.09 15.51 35.40
N PRO A 175 0.77 15.71 35.26
CA PRO A 175 -0.19 14.63 35.31
C PRO A 175 -0.13 13.83 34.01
N LEU A 176 0.11 12.54 34.13
CA LEU A 176 0.14 11.58 33.01
C LEU A 176 -0.89 10.47 33.24
N ILE A 177 -1.44 9.99 32.17
CA ILE A 177 -2.32 8.84 32.14
C ILE A 177 -1.50 7.66 31.63
N ILE A 178 -1.35 6.62 32.47
CA ILE A 178 -0.66 5.37 32.13
C ILE A 178 -1.65 4.22 32.31
N GLY A 179 -1.95 3.51 31.22
CA GLY A 179 -3.00 2.49 31.22
C GLY A 179 -4.36 3.12 31.53
N ASP A 180 -4.95 2.75 32.64
CA ASP A 180 -6.23 3.24 33.15
C ASP A 180 -6.07 4.22 34.34
N ARG A 181 -4.82 4.56 34.73
CA ARG A 181 -4.52 5.33 35.95
C ARG A 181 -4.00 6.73 35.64
N ARG A 182 -4.40 7.68 36.49
CA ARG A 182 -3.82 9.02 36.51
C ARG A 182 -2.72 9.06 37.54
N LEU A 183 -1.50 9.35 37.09
CA LEU A 183 -0.32 9.49 37.95
C LEU A 183 0.27 10.89 37.76
N THR A 184 0.80 11.46 38.83
CA THR A 184 1.45 12.77 38.79
C THR A 184 2.94 12.58 38.97
N PHE A 185 3.72 13.11 38.04
CA PHE A 185 5.19 13.05 38.04
C PHE A 185 5.77 14.45 38.28
N THR A 186 6.96 14.48 38.86
CA THR A 186 7.76 15.71 39.04
C THR A 186 8.91 15.71 38.04
N VAL A 187 9.03 16.78 37.26
CA VAL A 187 10.11 16.95 36.27
C VAL A 187 11.44 17.18 37.00
N ARG A 188 12.34 16.18 36.95
CA ARG A 188 13.65 16.22 37.59
C ARG A 188 14.81 16.41 36.63
N GLY A 189 14.57 16.31 35.32
CA GLY A 189 15.60 16.47 34.32
C GLY A 189 15.03 16.82 32.95
N LEU A 190 15.86 17.47 32.13
CA LEU A 190 15.55 17.80 30.75
C LEU A 190 16.63 17.20 29.83
N LEU A 191 16.21 16.51 28.81
CA LEU A 191 17.04 15.92 27.74
C LEU A 191 17.17 16.89 26.58
N ARG A 192 18.35 16.97 26.00
CA ARG A 192 18.55 17.62 24.70
C ARG A 192 17.80 16.89 23.59
N ASP A 193 17.49 17.63 22.52
CA ASP A 193 16.82 17.09 21.33
C ASP A 193 17.78 16.25 20.46
N GLU A 194 18.30 15.14 21.04
CA GLU A 194 19.24 14.22 20.43
C GLU A 194 18.77 12.77 20.64
N GLY A 195 19.21 11.84 19.80
CA GLY A 195 18.87 10.41 19.91
C GLY A 195 17.36 10.15 19.93
N PRO A 196 16.85 9.40 20.94
CA PRO A 196 15.43 9.09 21.07
C PRO A 196 14.53 10.33 21.15
N ALA A 197 14.99 11.38 21.84
CA ALA A 197 14.26 12.64 21.97
C ALA A 197 13.97 13.28 20.61
N ARG A 198 14.97 13.35 19.74
CA ARG A 198 14.82 13.87 18.37
C ARG A 198 13.97 12.97 17.48
N ALA A 199 14.16 11.66 17.59
CA ALA A 199 13.44 10.70 16.76
C ALA A 199 11.93 10.73 17.01
N LEU A 200 11.51 11.03 18.24
CA LEU A 200 10.11 11.10 18.67
C LEU A 200 9.55 12.53 18.72
N ASP A 201 10.20 13.47 18.05
CA ASP A 201 9.79 14.88 17.99
C ASP A 201 9.60 15.52 19.39
N GLY A 202 10.37 15.05 20.36
CA GLY A 202 10.29 15.47 21.75
C GLY A 202 9.31 14.66 22.60
N ASN A 203 8.46 13.80 22.05
CA ASN A 203 7.48 13.01 22.79
C ASN A 203 8.12 11.76 23.44
N PHE A 204 9.15 11.97 24.22
CA PHE A 204 9.93 10.95 24.91
C PHE A 204 10.21 11.33 26.36
N ALA A 205 10.11 10.35 27.26
CA ALA A 205 10.44 10.51 28.66
C ALA A 205 11.22 9.32 29.21
N LEU A 206 12.01 9.55 30.25
CA LEU A 206 12.71 8.51 30.99
C LEU A 206 12.21 8.46 32.43
N LEU A 207 12.08 7.25 32.95
CA LEU A 207 11.89 6.92 34.34
C LEU A 207 13.02 6.01 34.79
N ASP A 208 13.33 6.05 36.10
CA ASP A 208 14.10 4.96 36.68
C ASP A 208 13.32 3.65 36.63
N ILE A 209 14.01 2.52 36.52
CA ILE A 209 13.38 1.21 36.32
C ILE A 209 12.37 0.87 37.41
N ALA A 210 12.66 1.15 38.68
CA ALA A 210 11.76 0.90 39.80
C ALA A 210 10.52 1.83 39.78
N ALA A 211 10.70 3.09 39.40
CA ALA A 211 9.59 4.03 39.17
C ALA A 211 8.70 3.57 38.03
N ALA A 212 9.30 3.09 36.95
CA ALA A 212 8.55 2.53 35.79
C ALA A 212 7.79 1.24 36.15
N GLN A 213 8.42 0.32 36.91
CA GLN A 213 7.74 -0.87 37.41
C GLN A 213 6.47 -0.53 38.20
N THR A 214 6.58 0.48 39.07
CA THR A 214 5.45 0.97 39.88
C THR A 214 4.39 1.66 39.01
N ALA A 215 4.80 2.54 38.12
CA ALA A 215 3.90 3.31 37.23
C ALA A 215 3.12 2.42 36.27
N PHE A 216 3.77 1.42 35.67
CA PHE A 216 3.17 0.48 34.73
C PHE A 216 2.60 -0.78 35.38
N THR A 217 2.55 -0.86 36.73
CA THR A 217 2.04 -2.05 37.47
C THR A 217 2.79 -3.33 37.11
N ARG A 218 4.12 -3.28 37.06
CA ARG A 218 5.00 -4.39 36.64
C ARG A 218 6.09 -4.71 37.65
N VAL A 219 5.80 -4.48 38.93
CA VAL A 219 6.74 -4.81 40.00
C VAL A 219 7.14 -6.28 39.90
N GLY A 220 8.45 -6.54 39.85
CA GLY A 220 9.00 -7.90 39.68
C GLY A 220 9.10 -8.40 38.24
N PHE A 221 8.69 -7.60 37.25
CA PHE A 221 8.74 -7.98 35.85
C PHE A 221 9.48 -6.97 34.99
N LEU A 222 10.08 -7.48 33.92
CA LEU A 222 10.78 -6.70 32.89
C LEU A 222 10.18 -7.01 31.52
N ASP A 223 10.21 -6.04 30.60
CA ASP A 223 9.79 -6.25 29.22
C ASP A 223 10.92 -6.86 28.38
N ARG A 224 12.15 -6.38 28.60
CA ARG A 224 13.35 -6.87 27.91
C ARG A 224 14.63 -6.50 28.64
N LEU A 225 15.70 -7.16 28.22
CA LEU A 225 17.06 -6.83 28.59
C LEU A 225 17.80 -6.45 27.29
N ASP A 226 18.21 -5.20 27.20
CA ASP A 226 19.00 -4.70 26.06
C ASP A 226 20.47 -5.00 26.28
N LEU A 227 21.14 -5.60 25.29
CA LEU A 227 22.56 -5.98 25.34
C LEU A 227 23.32 -5.27 24.21
N LYS A 228 24.40 -4.60 24.57
CA LYS A 228 25.40 -4.05 23.66
C LYS A 228 26.61 -4.97 23.62
N VAL A 229 26.73 -5.73 22.56
CA VAL A 229 27.85 -6.68 22.36
C VAL A 229 29.17 -5.92 22.23
N ARG A 230 30.24 -6.45 22.80
CA ARG A 230 31.60 -5.85 22.76
C ARG A 230 32.10 -5.71 21.32
N PRO A 231 32.89 -4.65 21.05
CA PRO A 231 33.50 -4.49 19.72
C PRO A 231 34.36 -5.71 19.35
N GLY A 232 34.18 -6.23 18.15
CA GLY A 232 34.91 -7.39 17.64
C GLY A 232 34.18 -8.74 17.73
N VAL A 233 33.01 -8.81 18.38
CA VAL A 233 32.16 -10.01 18.40
C VAL A 233 31.05 -9.82 17.37
N ASP A 234 30.89 -10.80 16.46
CA ASP A 234 29.77 -10.79 15.49
C ASP A 234 28.44 -10.98 16.22
N PRO A 235 27.50 -10.01 16.13
CA PRO A 235 26.20 -10.12 16.79
C PRO A 235 25.40 -11.38 16.41
N ARG A 236 25.51 -11.86 15.17
CA ARG A 236 24.81 -13.07 14.72
C ARG A 236 25.37 -14.33 15.39
N HIS A 237 26.69 -14.39 15.57
CA HIS A 237 27.33 -15.51 16.25
C HIS A 237 26.97 -15.50 17.73
N ALA A 238 27.04 -14.31 18.37
CA ALA A 238 26.64 -14.13 19.76
C ALA A 238 25.15 -14.49 19.97
N GLU A 239 24.26 -14.11 19.06
CA GLU A 239 22.83 -14.45 19.10
C GLU A 239 22.62 -15.97 19.14
N ALA A 240 23.31 -16.72 18.26
CA ALA A 240 23.18 -18.17 18.18
C ALA A 240 23.71 -18.86 19.46
N GLU A 241 24.82 -18.39 20.01
CA GLU A 241 25.44 -18.94 21.21
C GLU A 241 24.61 -18.64 22.48
N ILE A 242 24.13 -17.39 22.60
CA ILE A 242 23.24 -16.96 23.68
C ILE A 242 21.94 -17.76 23.65
N ALA A 243 21.32 -17.94 22.47
CA ALA A 243 20.08 -18.68 22.32
C ALA A 243 20.13 -20.12 22.88
N GLN A 244 21.31 -20.76 22.80
CA GLN A 244 21.49 -22.13 23.29
C GLN A 244 21.61 -22.21 24.83
N ARG A 245 22.01 -21.11 25.50
CA ARG A 245 22.27 -21.06 26.93
C ARG A 245 21.16 -20.39 27.73
N LEU A 246 20.23 -19.71 27.07
CA LEU A 246 19.13 -19.01 27.73
C LEU A 246 18.20 -19.97 28.46
N PRO A 247 17.72 -19.61 29.66
CA PRO A 247 16.67 -20.35 30.38
C PRO A 247 15.42 -20.50 29.53
N ALA A 248 14.65 -21.57 29.78
CA ALA A 248 13.36 -21.74 29.14
C ALA A 248 12.43 -20.55 29.44
N GLY A 249 11.79 -20.02 28.42
CA GLY A 249 10.93 -18.83 28.56
C GLY A 249 11.58 -17.52 28.12
N LEU A 250 12.90 -17.48 27.89
CA LEU A 250 13.60 -16.32 27.31
C LEU A 250 14.01 -16.57 25.85
N THR A 251 14.07 -15.52 25.08
CA THR A 251 14.56 -15.54 23.71
C THR A 251 15.50 -14.36 23.46
N VAL A 252 16.53 -14.57 22.65
CA VAL A 252 17.41 -13.51 22.14
C VAL A 252 17.06 -13.16 20.72
N ARG A 253 17.14 -11.88 20.35
CA ARG A 253 16.88 -11.39 19.00
C ARG A 253 17.60 -10.05 18.77
N GLN A 254 17.79 -9.68 17.51
CA GLN A 254 18.24 -8.33 17.17
C GLN A 254 17.09 -7.32 17.32
N PRO A 255 17.34 -6.06 17.70
CA PRO A 255 16.31 -5.02 17.80
C PRO A 255 15.50 -4.83 16.51
N THR A 256 16.13 -5.02 15.36
CA THR A 256 15.50 -4.98 14.03
C THR A 256 14.43 -6.07 13.84
N HIS A 257 14.57 -7.22 14.47
CA HIS A 257 13.59 -8.32 14.39
C HIS A 257 12.30 -8.05 15.17
N ARG A 258 12.31 -7.13 16.12
CA ARG A 258 11.10 -6.69 16.85
C ARG A 258 10.01 -6.19 15.90
N TYR A 259 10.41 -5.57 14.79
CA TYR A 259 9.53 -5.00 13.78
C TYR A 259 9.55 -5.77 12.45
N GLY A 260 10.27 -6.89 12.38
CA GLY A 260 10.48 -7.65 11.15
C GLY A 260 9.19 -8.09 10.46
N GLN A 261 8.12 -8.38 11.21
CA GLN A 261 6.83 -8.70 10.62
C GLN A 261 6.13 -7.46 10.03
N MET A 262 6.28 -6.30 10.69
CA MET A 262 5.79 -5.04 10.15
C MET A 262 6.61 -4.65 8.90
N GLU A 263 7.92 -4.89 8.92
CA GLU A 263 8.79 -4.68 7.76
C GLU A 263 8.38 -5.59 6.59
N THR A 264 8.02 -6.86 6.84
CA THR A 264 7.51 -7.77 5.81
C THR A 264 6.16 -7.32 5.26
N MET A 265 5.24 -6.87 6.10
CA MET A 265 3.95 -6.34 5.69
C MET A 265 4.12 -5.05 4.87
N ILE A 266 4.96 -4.14 5.33
CA ILE A 266 5.32 -2.91 4.62
C ILE A 266 6.00 -3.27 3.29
N ALA A 267 6.90 -4.24 3.26
CA ALA A 267 7.56 -4.70 2.04
C ALA A 267 6.56 -5.28 1.02
N ALA A 268 5.59 -6.08 1.46
CA ALA A 268 4.52 -6.59 0.60
C ALA A 268 3.64 -5.47 0.03
N PHE A 269 3.27 -4.50 0.87
CA PHE A 269 2.52 -3.31 0.44
C PHE A 269 3.31 -2.48 -0.56
N HIS A 270 4.60 -2.23 -0.29
CA HIS A 270 5.50 -1.53 -1.21
C HIS A 270 5.67 -2.27 -2.53
N PHE A 271 5.78 -3.58 -2.49
CA PHE A 271 5.89 -4.40 -3.69
C PHE A 271 4.62 -4.29 -4.54
N ASN A 272 3.44 -4.32 -3.92
CA ASN A 272 2.16 -4.11 -4.60
C ASN A 272 2.08 -2.73 -5.27
N LEU A 273 2.41 -1.66 -4.55
CA LEU A 273 2.39 -0.31 -5.11
C LEU A 273 3.42 -0.12 -6.23
N ASN A 274 4.62 -0.69 -6.09
CA ASN A 274 5.64 -0.65 -7.13
C ASN A 274 5.21 -1.42 -8.39
N ALA A 275 4.53 -2.55 -8.24
CA ALA A 275 4.00 -3.29 -9.37
C ALA A 275 2.90 -2.51 -10.10
N LEU A 276 1.98 -1.87 -9.38
CA LEU A 276 0.97 -0.99 -9.96
C LEU A 276 1.62 0.20 -10.70
N ALA A 277 2.64 0.82 -10.11
CA ALA A 277 3.41 1.90 -10.74
C ALA A 277 4.14 1.42 -12.01
N SER A 278 4.67 0.19 -12.02
CA SER A 278 5.31 -0.40 -13.18
C SER A 278 4.35 -0.62 -14.35
N ILE A 279 3.09 -0.96 -14.07
CA ILE A 279 2.07 -1.08 -15.12
C ILE A 279 1.75 0.31 -15.72
N ALA A 280 1.67 1.37 -14.90
CA ALA A 280 1.50 2.74 -15.40
C ALA A 280 2.67 3.16 -16.32
N LEU A 281 3.90 2.76 -15.98
CA LEU A 281 5.06 2.96 -16.84
C LEU A 281 4.94 2.20 -18.17
N LEU A 282 4.44 0.97 -18.16
CA LEU A 282 4.22 0.17 -19.38
C LEU A 282 3.28 0.89 -20.35
N VAL A 283 2.23 1.56 -19.86
CA VAL A 283 1.34 2.37 -20.70
C VAL A 283 2.10 3.53 -21.35
N GLY A 284 2.96 4.22 -20.60
CA GLY A 284 3.84 5.27 -21.14
C GLY A 284 4.79 4.74 -22.22
N LEU A 285 5.37 3.57 -22.03
CA LEU A 285 6.24 2.91 -23.00
C LEU A 285 5.50 2.52 -24.26
N PHE A 286 4.25 2.09 -24.12
CA PHE A 286 3.40 1.81 -25.26
C PHE A 286 3.13 3.07 -26.09
N LEU A 287 3.00 4.24 -25.47
CA LEU A 287 2.90 5.51 -26.20
C LEU A 287 4.17 5.78 -27.01
N ILE A 288 5.36 5.44 -26.50
CA ILE A 288 6.62 5.51 -27.28
C ILE A 288 6.59 4.57 -28.46
N TYR A 289 6.22 3.29 -28.24
CA TYR A 289 6.09 2.30 -29.31
C TYR A 289 5.14 2.79 -30.41
N SER A 290 3.96 3.23 -30.04
CA SER A 290 2.95 3.76 -30.98
C SER A 290 3.48 4.96 -31.76
N THR A 291 4.18 5.88 -31.06
CA THR A 291 4.74 7.07 -31.68
C THR A 291 5.84 6.79 -32.68
N VAL A 292 6.79 5.94 -32.31
CA VAL A 292 7.89 5.56 -33.22
C VAL A 292 7.31 4.78 -34.42
N SER A 293 6.34 3.90 -34.17
CA SER A 293 5.66 3.16 -35.25
C SER A 293 5.00 4.09 -36.28
N ILE A 294 4.33 5.12 -35.78
CA ILE A 294 3.66 6.11 -36.63
C ILE A 294 4.69 7.02 -37.30
N SER A 295 5.74 7.45 -36.58
CA SER A 295 6.83 8.25 -37.15
C SER A 295 7.49 7.53 -38.34
N VAL A 296 7.66 6.21 -38.23
CA VAL A 296 8.16 5.37 -39.33
C VAL A 296 7.19 5.38 -40.53
N LEU A 297 5.89 5.24 -40.27
CA LEU A 297 4.89 5.20 -41.33
C LEU A 297 4.74 6.53 -42.06
N THR A 298 4.66 7.65 -41.31
CA THR A 298 4.48 8.99 -41.91
C THR A 298 5.71 9.50 -42.67
N ARG A 299 6.89 8.99 -42.34
CA ARG A 299 8.18 9.40 -42.99
C ARG A 299 8.73 8.32 -43.89
N ARG A 300 7.86 7.40 -44.39
CA ARG A 300 8.30 6.31 -45.24
C ARG A 300 9.02 6.77 -46.50
N ASP A 301 8.50 7.83 -47.14
CA ASP A 301 9.08 8.42 -48.37
C ASP A 301 10.42 9.09 -48.07
N GLU A 302 10.57 9.82 -46.95
CA GLU A 302 11.80 10.40 -46.50
C GLU A 302 12.88 9.35 -46.18
N ILE A 303 12.47 8.24 -45.54
CA ILE A 303 13.32 7.05 -45.28
C ILE A 303 13.78 6.44 -46.61
N GLY A 304 12.86 6.29 -47.57
CA GLY A 304 13.16 5.78 -48.90
C GLY A 304 14.19 6.64 -49.66
N MET A 305 14.00 7.96 -49.62
CA MET A 305 14.96 8.93 -50.20
C MET A 305 16.32 8.88 -49.50
N LEU A 306 16.35 8.85 -48.16
CA LEU A 306 17.57 8.76 -47.37
C LEU A 306 18.37 7.49 -47.72
N ARG A 307 17.69 6.37 -47.93
CA ARG A 307 18.28 5.11 -48.32
C ARG A 307 18.74 5.10 -49.79
N ALA A 308 18.00 5.74 -50.67
CA ALA A 308 18.35 5.87 -52.09
C ALA A 308 19.65 6.71 -52.27
N VAL A 309 19.90 7.70 -51.38
CA VAL A 309 21.14 8.53 -51.36
C VAL A 309 22.31 7.81 -50.66
N GLY A 310 22.11 6.55 -50.24
CA GLY A 310 23.16 5.72 -49.63
C GLY A 310 23.13 5.64 -48.10
N GLY A 311 22.05 6.08 -47.47
CA GLY A 311 21.87 5.93 -46.01
C GLY A 311 21.73 4.46 -45.62
N GLY A 312 22.66 3.92 -44.82
CA GLY A 312 22.65 2.53 -44.34
C GLY A 312 21.52 2.24 -43.37
N GLN A 313 21.19 0.94 -43.22
CA GLN A 313 20.17 0.48 -42.26
C GLN A 313 20.47 0.91 -40.81
N GLY A 314 21.74 0.87 -40.40
CA GLY A 314 22.17 1.32 -39.08
C GLY A 314 21.92 2.81 -38.80
N LEU A 315 21.99 3.66 -39.84
CA LEU A 315 21.67 5.09 -39.72
C LEU A 315 20.18 5.29 -39.43
N VAL A 316 19.31 4.60 -40.18
CA VAL A 316 17.84 4.66 -39.96
C VAL A 316 17.50 4.18 -38.58
N LEU A 317 18.06 3.02 -38.15
CA LEU A 317 17.85 2.47 -36.81
C LEU A 317 18.29 3.52 -35.74
N ALA A 318 19.48 4.09 -35.87
CA ALA A 318 19.99 5.04 -34.90
C ALA A 318 19.14 6.33 -34.78
N LEU A 319 18.55 6.79 -35.88
CA LEU A 319 17.67 7.96 -35.88
C LEU A 319 16.41 7.73 -35.06
N PHE A 320 15.69 6.59 -35.27
CA PHE A 320 14.47 6.29 -34.54
C PHE A 320 14.73 5.86 -33.08
N MET A 321 15.84 5.16 -32.82
CA MET A 321 16.28 4.88 -31.43
C MET A 321 16.65 6.18 -30.69
N GLY A 322 17.26 7.15 -31.40
CA GLY A 322 17.55 8.49 -30.87
C GLY A 322 16.27 9.29 -30.58
N GLU A 323 15.23 9.18 -31.44
CA GLU A 323 13.90 9.77 -31.19
C GLU A 323 13.30 9.24 -29.89
N ALA A 324 13.26 7.90 -29.72
CA ALA A 324 12.76 7.25 -28.51
C ALA A 324 13.54 7.66 -27.27
N LEU A 325 14.88 7.73 -27.36
CA LEU A 325 15.76 8.14 -26.28
C LEU A 325 15.51 9.59 -25.84
N LEU A 326 15.31 10.49 -26.79
CA LEU A 326 15.01 11.89 -26.51
C LEU A 326 13.65 12.05 -25.83
N LEU A 327 12.59 11.39 -26.34
CA LEU A 327 11.27 11.41 -25.74
C LEU A 327 11.29 10.81 -24.34
N ALA A 328 12.00 9.69 -24.15
CA ALA A 328 12.15 9.02 -22.87
C ALA A 328 12.91 9.88 -21.85
N SER A 329 13.97 10.55 -22.27
CA SER A 329 14.74 11.44 -21.40
C SER A 329 13.94 12.65 -20.96
N CYS A 330 13.21 13.30 -21.88
CA CYS A 330 12.30 14.39 -21.54
C CYS A 330 11.17 13.92 -20.60
N GLY A 331 10.56 12.77 -20.91
CA GLY A 331 9.50 12.18 -20.09
C GLY A 331 9.98 11.80 -18.68
N ALA A 332 11.19 11.22 -18.56
CA ALA A 332 11.77 10.88 -17.27
C ALA A 332 12.10 12.15 -16.45
N GLY A 333 12.66 13.17 -17.08
CA GLY A 333 12.98 14.44 -16.41
C GLY A 333 11.74 15.17 -15.87
N VAL A 334 10.71 15.32 -16.70
CA VAL A 334 9.42 15.91 -16.27
C VAL A 334 8.72 14.99 -15.26
N GLY A 335 8.80 13.65 -15.45
CA GLY A 335 8.26 12.66 -14.55
C GLY A 335 8.88 12.70 -13.15
N LEU A 336 10.18 12.98 -13.03
CA LEU A 336 10.83 13.20 -11.73
C LEU A 336 10.22 14.39 -10.97
N ALA A 337 9.99 15.51 -11.66
CA ALA A 337 9.38 16.69 -11.04
C ALA A 337 7.93 16.44 -10.62
N ILE A 338 7.12 15.79 -11.48
CA ILE A 338 5.75 15.37 -11.14
C ILE A 338 5.77 14.37 -9.98
N GLY A 339 6.68 13.40 -10.00
CA GLY A 339 6.81 12.37 -8.96
C GLY A 339 7.15 12.95 -7.60
N GLN A 340 8.02 13.94 -7.53
CA GLN A 340 8.34 14.68 -6.31
C GLN A 340 7.09 15.38 -5.75
N GLY A 341 6.35 16.09 -6.62
CA GLY A 341 5.11 16.78 -6.22
C GLY A 341 4.04 15.81 -5.70
N LEU A 342 3.82 14.70 -6.40
CA LEU A 342 2.86 13.66 -6.00
C LEU A 342 3.27 12.98 -4.69
N ALA A 343 4.57 12.70 -4.49
CA ALA A 343 5.08 12.12 -3.24
C ALA A 343 4.84 13.07 -2.06
N THR A 344 5.05 14.37 -2.25
CA THR A 344 4.78 15.38 -1.21
C THR A 344 3.30 15.40 -0.81
N LEU A 345 2.41 15.44 -1.80
CA LEU A 345 0.97 15.40 -1.56
C LEU A 345 0.52 14.11 -0.88
N ALA A 346 1.05 12.97 -1.33
CA ALA A 346 0.75 11.66 -0.75
C ALA A 346 1.19 11.57 0.72
N LEU A 347 2.41 12.02 1.03
CA LEU A 347 2.94 12.02 2.40
C LEU A 347 2.15 12.97 3.31
N GLN A 348 1.77 14.14 2.84
CA GLN A 348 0.93 15.08 3.59
C GLN A 348 -0.45 14.49 3.89
N ALA A 349 -1.08 13.84 2.91
CA ALA A 349 -2.37 13.19 3.10
C ALA A 349 -2.31 11.98 4.05
N THR A 350 -1.18 11.27 4.08
CA THR A 350 -1.02 10.04 4.87
C THR A 350 -0.43 10.31 6.26
N SER A 351 0.26 11.43 6.45
CA SER A 351 0.94 11.75 7.72
C SER A 351 -0.02 11.79 8.92
N SER A 352 -1.21 12.36 8.74
CA SER A 352 -2.24 12.38 9.79
C SER A 352 -2.74 10.99 10.17
N THR A 353 -2.83 10.08 9.20
CA THR A 353 -3.25 8.69 9.41
C THR A 353 -2.18 7.86 10.11
N VAL A 354 -0.92 8.00 9.68
CA VAL A 354 0.22 7.30 10.28
C VAL A 354 0.41 7.76 11.72
N ALA A 355 0.26 9.04 12.02
CA ALA A 355 0.32 9.56 13.38
C ALA A 355 -0.75 8.93 14.27
N THR A 356 -1.96 8.72 13.78
CA THR A 356 -3.06 8.10 14.54
C THR A 356 -2.80 6.60 14.80
N PHE A 357 -2.25 5.87 13.84
CA PHE A 357 -1.98 4.43 14.00
C PHE A 357 -0.78 4.11 14.89
N TYR A 358 0.28 4.90 14.80
CA TYR A 358 1.56 4.57 15.44
C TYR A 358 1.85 5.38 16.69
N PHE A 359 0.90 6.21 17.14
CA PHE A 359 1.00 7.02 18.36
C PHE A 359 2.27 7.90 18.44
N SER A 360 2.83 8.25 17.28
CA SER A 360 4.03 9.09 17.30
C SER A 360 3.88 10.24 16.30
N ALA A 361 3.58 11.42 16.84
CA ALA A 361 3.61 12.69 16.09
C ALA A 361 4.99 12.94 15.45
N ALA A 362 6.03 12.29 15.94
CA ALA A 362 7.39 12.34 15.43
C ALA A 362 7.53 11.83 13.99
N ILE A 363 6.76 10.82 13.61
CA ILE A 363 6.76 10.32 12.24
C ILE A 363 6.17 11.35 11.28
N THR A 364 5.28 12.21 11.78
CA THR A 364 4.58 13.21 10.96
C THR A 364 5.48 14.33 10.46
N GLN A 365 6.43 14.81 11.27
CA GLN A 365 7.38 15.86 10.86
C GLN A 365 8.64 15.31 10.15
N ALA A 366 9.07 14.09 10.48
CA ALA A 366 10.18 13.43 9.82
C ALA A 366 9.80 12.89 8.42
N ALA A 367 8.52 12.81 8.10
CA ALA A 367 8.00 12.36 6.80
C ALA A 367 8.00 13.46 5.72
N LEU A 368 8.81 14.51 5.84
CA LEU A 368 9.09 15.39 4.71
C LEU A 368 9.75 14.55 3.61
N PRO A 369 9.25 14.67 2.36
CA PRO A 369 9.81 13.89 1.27
C PRO A 369 11.31 14.19 1.18
N ARG A 370 12.11 13.15 1.24
CA ARG A 370 13.53 13.24 0.98
C ARG A 370 13.71 13.95 -0.36
N ALA A 371 14.58 14.94 -0.45
CA ALA A 371 14.93 15.54 -1.73
C ALA A 371 15.30 14.41 -2.70
N LEU A 372 14.99 14.60 -4.00
CA LEU A 372 15.37 13.65 -5.07
C LEU A 372 16.85 13.26 -4.90
N GLY A 373 17.08 12.01 -4.53
CA GLY A 373 18.42 11.46 -4.41
C GLY A 373 18.96 11.00 -5.76
N THR A 374 20.23 10.72 -5.83
CA THR A 374 20.86 10.12 -7.01
C THR A 374 20.26 8.78 -7.38
N THR A 375 19.79 8.01 -6.40
CA THR A 375 19.15 6.71 -6.58
C THR A 375 17.84 6.81 -7.35
N GLU A 376 16.98 7.78 -7.02
CA GLU A 376 15.70 8.01 -7.69
C GLU A 376 15.89 8.47 -9.13
N VAL A 377 16.87 9.36 -9.36
CA VAL A 377 17.25 9.81 -10.70
C VAL A 377 17.79 8.65 -11.53
N LEU A 378 18.75 7.88 -11.00
CA LEU A 378 19.32 6.71 -11.67
C LEU A 378 18.25 5.68 -12.00
N LEU A 379 17.30 5.45 -11.12
CA LEU A 379 16.21 4.50 -11.34
C LEU A 379 15.24 5.00 -12.40
N ALA A 380 14.82 6.27 -12.34
CA ALA A 380 13.91 6.86 -13.32
C ALA A 380 14.50 6.75 -14.74
N PHE A 381 15.75 7.14 -14.93
CA PHE A 381 16.42 7.03 -16.24
C PHE A 381 16.83 5.59 -16.54
N GLY A 382 17.39 4.85 -15.58
CA GLY A 382 17.89 3.49 -15.76
C GLY A 382 16.81 2.46 -16.09
N VAL A 383 15.56 2.68 -15.67
CA VAL A 383 14.42 1.84 -16.07
C VAL A 383 13.78 2.36 -17.34
N THR A 384 13.53 3.66 -17.43
CA THR A 384 12.74 4.22 -18.55
C THR A 384 13.51 4.18 -19.87
N LEU A 385 14.81 4.49 -19.90
CA LEU A 385 15.56 4.54 -21.15
C LEU A 385 15.73 3.15 -21.81
N PRO A 386 16.16 2.09 -21.11
CA PRO A 386 16.27 0.76 -21.72
C PRO A 386 14.93 0.24 -22.21
N LEU A 387 13.87 0.44 -21.40
CA LEU A 387 12.52 -0.01 -21.78
C LEU A 387 11.99 0.78 -22.98
N ALA A 388 12.23 2.07 -23.06
CA ALA A 388 11.88 2.90 -24.21
C ALA A 388 12.60 2.44 -25.49
N LEU A 389 13.89 2.10 -25.37
CA LEU A 389 14.68 1.56 -26.46
C LEU A 389 14.12 0.19 -26.91
N LEU A 390 13.75 -0.68 -25.97
CA LEU A 390 13.11 -1.94 -26.28
C LEU A 390 11.75 -1.75 -26.98
N ALA A 391 10.94 -0.83 -26.51
CA ALA A 391 9.65 -0.50 -27.13
C ALA A 391 9.82 0.04 -28.55
N ALA A 392 10.83 0.87 -28.80
CA ALA A 392 11.09 1.42 -30.12
C ALA A 392 11.80 0.45 -31.07
N LEU A 393 12.40 -0.62 -30.56
CA LEU A 393 13.26 -1.52 -31.37
C LEU A 393 12.52 -2.18 -32.52
N VAL A 394 11.28 -2.63 -32.28
CA VAL A 394 10.46 -3.31 -33.30
C VAL A 394 10.13 -2.37 -34.45
N PRO A 395 9.49 -1.18 -34.23
CA PRO A 395 9.18 -0.26 -35.32
C PRO A 395 10.44 0.32 -35.99
N ALA A 396 11.51 0.56 -35.23
CA ALA A 396 12.77 1.04 -35.78
C ALA A 396 13.43 0.00 -36.72
N ARG A 397 13.32 -1.30 -36.39
CA ARG A 397 13.76 -2.38 -37.30
C ARG A 397 12.89 -2.49 -38.54
N GLU A 398 11.58 -2.31 -38.42
CA GLU A 398 10.66 -2.27 -39.58
C GLU A 398 11.05 -1.13 -40.51
N ALA A 399 11.40 0.04 -39.98
CA ALA A 399 11.91 1.17 -40.79
C ALA A 399 13.13 0.80 -41.61
N THR A 400 14.04 -0.01 -41.07
CA THR A 400 15.25 -0.45 -41.80
C THR A 400 14.97 -1.39 -42.96
N ARG A 401 13.83 -2.03 -43.02
CA ARG A 401 13.43 -2.99 -44.07
C ARG A 401 12.69 -2.34 -45.24
N ILE A 402 12.36 -1.06 -45.17
CA ILE A 402 11.69 -0.32 -46.22
C ILE A 402 12.62 -0.27 -47.47
N HIS A 403 12.16 -0.80 -48.63
CA HIS A 403 12.91 -0.79 -49.86
C HIS A 403 12.77 0.58 -50.55
N PRO A 404 13.88 1.21 -51.05
CA PRO A 404 13.83 2.53 -51.67
C PRO A 404 12.86 2.59 -52.85
N LEU A 405 12.83 1.57 -53.71
CA LEU A 405 11.92 1.46 -54.87
C LEU A 405 10.45 1.40 -54.49
N GLU A 406 10.12 0.74 -53.39
CA GLU A 406 8.73 0.64 -52.91
C GLU A 406 8.27 1.93 -52.24
N ALA A 407 9.16 2.62 -51.55
CA ALA A 407 8.89 3.89 -50.94
C ALA A 407 8.64 5.01 -51.97
N MET A 408 9.29 4.95 -53.15
CA MET A 408 9.13 5.95 -54.24
C MET A 408 7.93 5.65 -55.15
N ARG A 409 7.33 4.45 -55.05
CA ARG A 409 6.10 4.11 -55.75
C ARG A 409 4.88 4.47 -54.93
N SER A 410 4.41 5.69 -55.04
CA SER A 410 3.32 6.31 -54.24
C SER A 410 1.94 5.66 -54.33
N ALA A 411 1.74 4.50 -54.99
CA ALA A 411 0.43 3.96 -55.33
C ALA A 411 0.06 2.56 -54.78
N ALA A 412 0.91 1.89 -54.04
CA ALA A 412 0.51 0.61 -53.46
C ALA A 412 0.11 0.76 -52.01
N PRO A 413 -1.21 0.61 -51.63
CA PRO A 413 -1.55 0.38 -50.24
C PRO A 413 -0.79 -0.87 -49.80
N LEU A 414 0.12 -0.76 -48.86
CA LEU A 414 0.68 -1.94 -48.21
C LEU A 414 -0.48 -2.78 -47.71
N SER A 415 -0.83 -3.83 -48.47
CA SER A 415 -1.38 -5.03 -47.87
C SER A 415 -0.28 -5.54 -46.95
N MET A 416 -0.13 -4.96 -45.76
CA MET A 416 0.48 -5.67 -44.62
C MET A 416 -0.31 -6.97 -44.64
N GLN A 417 0.31 -8.07 -45.09
CA GLN A 417 -0.29 -9.38 -45.06
C GLN A 417 -0.85 -9.55 -43.66
N VAL A 418 -2.17 -9.42 -43.54
CA VAL A 418 -2.89 -9.61 -42.29
C VAL A 418 -2.58 -11.05 -41.92
N ARG A 419 -1.59 -11.20 -41.02
CA ARG A 419 -1.28 -12.51 -40.49
C ARG A 419 -2.60 -13.05 -39.96
N PRO A 420 -2.97 -14.25 -40.34
CA PRO A 420 -4.27 -14.79 -40.00
C PRO A 420 -4.45 -14.75 -38.46
N PRO A 421 -5.66 -14.36 -37.97
CA PRO A 421 -5.93 -14.10 -36.57
C PRO A 421 -5.68 -15.29 -35.64
N TYR A 422 -5.62 -16.53 -36.21
CA TYR A 422 -5.35 -17.72 -35.40
C TYR A 422 -3.96 -17.74 -34.72
N ARG A 423 -2.94 -17.09 -35.30
CA ARG A 423 -1.62 -17.01 -34.65
C ARG A 423 -1.64 -16.11 -33.41
N THR A 424 -2.31 -14.96 -33.47
CA THR A 424 -2.45 -14.07 -32.33
C THR A 424 -3.32 -14.69 -31.23
N VAL A 425 -4.38 -15.40 -31.62
CA VAL A 425 -5.21 -16.19 -30.70
C VAL A 425 -4.41 -17.32 -30.04
N GLY A 426 -3.59 -18.03 -30.84
CA GLY A 426 -2.73 -19.10 -30.31
C GLY A 426 -1.74 -18.59 -29.25
N VAL A 427 -1.08 -17.46 -29.50
CA VAL A 427 -0.18 -16.81 -28.53
C VAL A 427 -0.96 -16.37 -27.28
N ALA A 428 -2.13 -15.77 -27.46
CA ALA A 428 -2.97 -15.35 -26.34
C ALA A 428 -3.41 -16.52 -25.47
N LEU A 429 -3.79 -17.64 -26.08
CA LEU A 429 -4.14 -18.88 -25.37
C LEU A 429 -2.96 -19.43 -24.56
N VAL A 430 -1.77 -19.47 -25.15
CA VAL A 430 -0.55 -19.89 -24.44
C VAL A 430 -0.27 -18.98 -23.25
N LEU A 431 -0.40 -17.66 -23.41
CA LEU A 431 -0.21 -16.70 -22.31
C LEU A 431 -1.28 -16.82 -21.22
N LEU A 432 -2.55 -17.12 -21.58
CA LEU A 432 -3.61 -17.39 -20.60
C LEU A 432 -3.34 -18.67 -19.82
N LEU A 433 -2.92 -19.74 -20.48
CA LEU A 433 -2.54 -20.99 -19.81
C LEU A 433 -1.32 -20.80 -18.92
N LEU A 434 -0.34 -20.03 -19.39
CA LEU A 434 0.83 -19.66 -18.59
C LEU A 434 0.42 -18.86 -17.35
N SER A 435 -0.44 -17.83 -17.50
CA SER A 435 -0.99 -17.05 -16.41
C SER A 435 -1.70 -17.93 -15.37
N TYR A 436 -2.54 -18.85 -15.85
CA TYR A 436 -3.24 -19.80 -14.98
C TYR A 436 -2.27 -20.72 -14.24
N GLY A 437 -1.30 -21.31 -14.94
CA GLY A 437 -0.28 -22.18 -14.31
C GLY A 437 0.58 -21.46 -13.27
N LEU A 438 1.03 -20.23 -13.57
CA LEU A 438 1.85 -19.41 -12.67
C LEU A 438 1.07 -18.99 -11.41
N SER A 439 -0.26 -18.89 -11.48
CA SER A 439 -1.09 -18.50 -10.34
C SER A 439 -1.08 -19.54 -9.19
N TYR A 440 -0.70 -20.79 -9.47
CA TYR A 440 -0.61 -21.85 -8.46
C TYR A 440 0.78 -21.97 -7.82
N LEU A 441 1.79 -21.25 -8.30
CA LEU A 441 3.13 -21.33 -7.74
C LEU A 441 3.20 -20.60 -6.39
N GLU A 442 3.94 -21.17 -5.44
CA GLU A 442 4.16 -20.59 -4.12
C GLU A 442 4.98 -19.29 -4.22
N PRO A 443 4.78 -18.32 -3.29
CA PRO A 443 5.53 -17.06 -3.29
C PRO A 443 7.04 -17.31 -3.15
N LEU A 444 7.84 -16.56 -3.89
CA LEU A 444 9.30 -16.63 -3.85
C LEU A 444 9.81 -15.71 -2.73
N ALA A 445 10.48 -16.29 -1.73
CA ALA A 445 10.99 -15.54 -0.56
C ALA A 445 9.90 -14.68 0.12
N GLY A 446 8.65 -15.16 0.18
CA GLY A 446 7.52 -14.43 0.77
C GLY A 446 6.93 -13.33 -0.11
N LEU A 447 7.43 -13.15 -1.34
CA LEU A 447 6.90 -12.18 -2.30
C LEU A 447 6.11 -12.89 -3.41
N PRO A 448 4.95 -12.34 -3.84
CA PRO A 448 4.08 -12.93 -4.85
C PRO A 448 4.58 -12.69 -6.29
N VAL A 449 5.85 -12.97 -6.56
CA VAL A 449 6.49 -12.70 -7.85
C VAL A 449 5.76 -13.40 -8.99
N TRP A 450 5.41 -14.68 -8.81
CA TRP A 450 4.72 -15.47 -9.82
C TRP A 450 3.31 -14.96 -10.11
N GLY A 451 2.61 -14.44 -9.09
CA GLY A 451 1.32 -13.78 -9.26
C GLY A 451 1.41 -12.55 -10.17
N TYR A 452 2.47 -11.74 -10.05
CA TYR A 452 2.67 -10.59 -10.93
C TYR A 452 3.06 -10.99 -12.34
N VAL A 453 3.88 -12.03 -12.51
CA VAL A 453 4.18 -12.57 -13.84
C VAL A 453 2.91 -13.12 -14.48
N ALA A 454 2.04 -13.77 -13.71
CA ALA A 454 0.73 -14.23 -14.17
C ALA A 454 -0.17 -13.06 -14.61
N ALA A 455 -0.23 -11.99 -13.80
CA ALA A 455 -0.97 -10.76 -14.14
C ALA A 455 -0.45 -10.12 -15.44
N LEU A 456 0.87 -10.04 -15.59
CA LEU A 456 1.50 -9.51 -16.81
C LEU A 456 1.19 -10.37 -18.03
N ALA A 457 1.28 -11.69 -17.91
CA ALA A 457 0.93 -12.63 -18.97
C ALA A 457 -0.55 -12.48 -19.39
N LEU A 458 -1.46 -12.28 -18.43
CA LEU A 458 -2.88 -12.04 -18.67
C LEU A 458 -3.12 -10.75 -19.46
N VAL A 459 -2.45 -9.66 -19.08
CA VAL A 459 -2.54 -8.37 -19.76
C VAL A 459 -2.05 -8.48 -21.21
N PHE A 460 -0.91 -9.14 -21.44
CA PHE A 460 -0.41 -9.39 -22.79
C PHE A 460 -1.33 -10.31 -23.60
N ALA A 461 -1.88 -11.35 -22.99
CA ALA A 461 -2.87 -12.21 -23.63
C ALA A 461 -4.07 -11.40 -24.14
N GLY A 462 -4.59 -10.50 -23.30
CA GLY A 462 -5.64 -9.58 -23.69
C GLY A 462 -5.25 -8.67 -24.85
N ALA A 463 -4.06 -8.10 -24.84
CA ALA A 463 -3.56 -7.26 -25.93
C ALA A 463 -3.45 -8.03 -27.26
N PHE A 464 -3.00 -9.29 -27.22
CA PHE A 464 -2.95 -10.16 -28.41
C PHE A 464 -4.31 -10.62 -28.91
N LEU A 465 -5.35 -10.59 -28.07
CA LEU A 465 -6.74 -10.88 -28.48
C LEU A 465 -7.41 -9.70 -29.22
N VAL A 466 -6.94 -8.46 -29.03
CA VAL A 466 -7.55 -7.26 -29.62
C VAL A 466 -7.70 -7.34 -31.13
N PRO A 467 -6.73 -7.76 -31.95
CA PRO A 467 -6.90 -7.84 -33.40
C PRO A 467 -8.03 -8.80 -33.81
N SER A 468 -8.21 -9.90 -33.07
CA SER A 468 -9.23 -10.92 -33.29
C SER A 468 -10.63 -10.45 -32.88
N THR A 469 -10.71 -9.77 -31.73
CA THR A 469 -11.98 -9.18 -31.24
C THR A 469 -12.44 -8.06 -32.14
N LEU A 470 -11.56 -7.19 -32.64
CA LEU A 470 -11.88 -6.19 -33.64
C LEU A 470 -12.38 -6.83 -34.94
N TRP A 471 -11.75 -7.91 -35.40
CA TRP A 471 -12.20 -8.63 -36.57
C TRP A 471 -13.61 -9.20 -36.40
N LEU A 472 -13.91 -9.77 -35.22
CA LEU A 472 -15.23 -10.33 -34.90
C LEU A 472 -16.30 -9.23 -34.81
N LEU A 473 -16.01 -8.14 -34.15
CA LEU A 473 -16.90 -6.98 -34.01
C LEU A 473 -17.20 -6.33 -35.35
N CYS A 474 -16.21 -6.17 -36.23
CA CYS A 474 -16.40 -5.63 -37.56
C CYS A 474 -17.26 -6.55 -38.45
N ARG A 475 -17.15 -7.88 -38.27
CA ARG A 475 -17.95 -8.86 -39.03
C ARG A 475 -19.39 -8.97 -38.52
N GLY A 476 -19.60 -8.87 -37.22
CA GLY A 476 -20.91 -8.95 -36.55
C GLY A 476 -21.71 -7.64 -36.61
N ASN A 477 -21.02 -6.50 -36.67
CA ASN A 477 -21.63 -5.19 -36.47
C ASN A 477 -22.41 -4.64 -37.68
N SER A 478 -22.25 -5.24 -38.86
CA SER A 478 -23.01 -4.83 -40.05
C SER A 478 -24.52 -5.06 -39.93
N GLN A 479 -24.96 -5.99 -39.08
CA GLN A 479 -26.38 -6.33 -38.90
C GLN A 479 -26.98 -5.85 -37.58
N ALA A 480 -26.25 -5.84 -36.49
CA ALA A 480 -26.78 -5.48 -35.16
C ALA A 480 -26.91 -3.95 -34.95
N LEU A 481 -25.90 -3.19 -35.37
CA LEU A 481 -25.94 -1.74 -35.24
C LEU A 481 -26.85 -1.05 -36.26
N SER A 482 -27.22 -1.72 -37.33
CA SER A 482 -28.15 -1.20 -38.32
C SER A 482 -29.57 -0.93 -37.74
N ARG A 483 -29.92 -1.60 -36.65
CA ARG A 483 -31.24 -1.49 -36.03
C ARG A 483 -31.40 -0.33 -35.04
N ILE A 484 -30.29 0.27 -34.56
CA ILE A 484 -30.35 1.18 -33.42
C ILE A 484 -30.44 2.66 -33.81
N THR A 485 -29.91 3.09 -34.95
CA THR A 485 -29.97 4.50 -35.37
C THR A 485 -30.00 4.65 -36.89
N THR A 486 -31.12 5.06 -37.44
CA THR A 486 -31.27 5.45 -38.86
C THR A 486 -30.70 6.84 -39.14
N MET A 487 -30.49 7.67 -38.15
CA MET A 487 -30.16 9.09 -38.26
C MET A 487 -28.73 9.44 -38.73
N PHE A 488 -27.75 8.50 -38.61
CA PHE A 488 -26.35 8.70 -39.04
C PHE A 488 -25.80 7.46 -39.79
N ALA A 489 -26.63 6.89 -40.67
CA ALA A 489 -26.31 5.60 -41.32
C ALA A 489 -25.06 5.66 -42.21
N VAL A 490 -24.85 6.77 -42.93
CA VAL A 490 -23.73 6.94 -43.86
C VAL A 490 -22.42 7.17 -43.09
N GLU A 491 -22.41 8.09 -42.12
CA GLU A 491 -21.24 8.39 -41.31
C GLU A 491 -20.77 7.14 -40.53
N ARG A 492 -21.70 6.39 -39.95
CA ARG A 492 -21.43 5.13 -39.27
C ARG A 492 -20.87 4.05 -40.20
N ARG A 493 -21.43 3.89 -41.37
CA ARG A 493 -20.96 2.90 -42.37
C ARG A 493 -19.54 3.24 -42.82
N LEU A 494 -19.26 4.50 -43.06
CA LEU A 494 -17.92 4.98 -43.38
C LEU A 494 -16.95 4.77 -42.21
N ALA A 495 -17.31 5.15 -40.97
CA ALA A 495 -16.51 4.93 -39.80
C ALA A 495 -16.18 3.45 -39.56
N SER A 496 -17.16 2.53 -39.69
CA SER A 496 -16.95 1.09 -39.56
C SER A 496 -16.10 0.49 -40.70
N ALA A 497 -16.29 0.96 -41.93
CA ALA A 497 -15.45 0.57 -43.05
C ALA A 497 -14.00 1.01 -42.89
N ASN A 498 -13.79 2.19 -42.35
CA ASN A 498 -12.49 2.73 -42.04
C ASN A 498 -11.75 1.92 -40.94
N LEU A 499 -12.47 1.53 -39.90
CA LEU A 499 -11.93 0.64 -38.84
C LEU A 499 -11.53 -0.73 -39.45
N THR A 500 -12.27 -1.23 -40.45
CA THR A 500 -11.94 -2.48 -41.13
C THR A 500 -10.73 -2.35 -42.05
N GLY A 501 -10.53 -1.22 -42.72
CA GLY A 501 -9.40 -0.96 -43.63
C GLY A 501 -8.05 -0.77 -42.90
N ALA A 502 -8.07 -0.16 -41.71
CA ALA A 502 -6.88 0.17 -40.94
C ALA A 502 -6.63 -0.79 -39.73
N ARG A 503 -7.16 -2.03 -39.78
CA ARG A 503 -7.23 -2.98 -38.65
C ARG A 503 -5.92 -3.17 -37.87
N SER A 504 -4.79 -3.33 -38.55
CA SER A 504 -3.52 -3.62 -37.86
C SER A 504 -2.99 -2.45 -37.02
N ARG A 505 -3.22 -1.23 -37.51
CA ARG A 505 -2.80 0.01 -36.81
C ARG A 505 -3.71 0.37 -35.66
N ILE A 506 -5.02 0.28 -35.91
CA ILE A 506 -6.04 0.56 -34.89
C ILE A 506 -5.99 -0.48 -33.76
N ALA A 507 -5.70 -1.77 -34.10
CA ALA A 507 -5.58 -2.83 -33.09
C ALA A 507 -4.50 -2.54 -32.04
N ILE A 508 -3.38 -1.97 -32.45
CA ILE A 508 -2.30 -1.59 -31.54
C ILE A 508 -2.78 -0.49 -30.56
N SER A 509 -3.45 0.51 -31.09
CA SER A 509 -3.97 1.62 -30.31
C SER A 509 -5.11 1.20 -29.35
N VAL A 510 -6.02 0.35 -29.86
CA VAL A 510 -7.09 -0.25 -29.05
C VAL A 510 -6.50 -1.15 -27.96
N ALA A 511 -5.44 -1.92 -28.24
CA ALA A 511 -4.78 -2.77 -27.26
C ALA A 511 -4.18 -1.96 -26.11
N ALA A 512 -3.49 -0.86 -26.41
CA ALA A 512 -2.95 0.00 -25.39
C ALA A 512 -4.00 0.62 -24.49
N LEU A 513 -5.03 1.14 -25.14
CA LEU A 513 -6.12 1.76 -24.43
C LEU A 513 -6.86 0.72 -23.58
N ALA A 514 -7.10 -0.48 -24.12
CA ALA A 514 -7.71 -1.58 -23.38
C ALA A 514 -6.88 -2.03 -22.17
N VAL A 515 -5.55 -2.08 -22.29
CA VAL A 515 -4.64 -2.41 -21.18
C VAL A 515 -4.71 -1.34 -20.07
N SER A 516 -4.70 -0.05 -20.45
CA SER A 516 -4.83 1.04 -19.48
C SER A 516 -6.17 1.00 -18.75
N LEU A 517 -7.25 0.75 -19.48
CA LEU A 517 -8.60 0.63 -18.93
C LEU A 517 -8.76 -0.63 -18.07
N ALA A 518 -8.18 -1.75 -18.49
CA ALA A 518 -8.17 -2.99 -17.73
C ALA A 518 -7.50 -2.81 -16.37
N MET A 519 -6.38 -2.09 -16.34
CA MET A 519 -5.70 -1.78 -15.08
C MET A 519 -6.56 -0.92 -14.16
N MET A 520 -7.18 0.15 -14.69
CA MET A 520 -8.10 0.99 -13.92
C MET A 520 -9.25 0.16 -13.34
N VAL A 521 -9.90 -0.66 -14.16
CA VAL A 521 -10.99 -1.54 -13.74
C VAL A 521 -10.52 -2.54 -12.66
N ALA A 522 -9.37 -3.18 -12.84
CA ALA A 522 -8.84 -4.15 -11.89
C ALA A 522 -8.54 -3.54 -10.53
N ILE A 523 -7.90 -2.37 -10.50
CA ILE A 523 -7.61 -1.63 -9.27
C ILE A 523 -8.90 -1.21 -8.57
N SER A 524 -9.86 -0.66 -9.31
CA SER A 524 -11.14 -0.21 -8.75
C SER A 524 -11.95 -1.37 -8.17
N ILE A 525 -11.99 -2.53 -8.84
CA ILE A 525 -12.62 -3.73 -8.31
C ILE A 525 -11.90 -4.21 -7.04
N MET A 526 -10.57 -4.23 -7.04
CA MET A 526 -9.78 -4.66 -5.87
C MET A 526 -10.06 -3.75 -4.67
N ILE A 527 -10.01 -2.42 -4.84
CA ILE A 527 -10.25 -1.46 -3.75
C ILE A 527 -11.68 -1.57 -3.23
N SER A 528 -12.65 -1.61 -4.14
CA SER A 528 -14.06 -1.74 -3.78
C SER A 528 -14.36 -3.05 -3.08
N SER A 529 -13.77 -4.15 -3.54
CA SER A 529 -13.88 -5.48 -2.92
C SER A 529 -13.27 -5.48 -1.52
N PHE A 530 -12.09 -4.88 -1.35
CA PHE A 530 -11.45 -4.77 -0.05
C PHE A 530 -12.29 -3.93 0.91
N ARG A 531 -12.77 -2.75 0.45
CA ARG A 531 -13.64 -1.90 1.24
C ARG A 531 -14.91 -2.63 1.68
N ALA A 532 -15.62 -3.26 0.75
CA ALA A 532 -16.83 -4.01 1.04
C ALA A 532 -16.58 -5.17 2.02
N THR A 533 -15.42 -5.86 1.86
CA THR A 533 -15.01 -6.94 2.78
C THR A 533 -14.79 -6.43 4.19
N VAL A 534 -14.05 -5.32 4.34
CA VAL A 534 -13.74 -4.74 5.66
C VAL A 534 -15.01 -4.16 6.29
N GLU A 535 -15.85 -3.48 5.51
CA GLU A 535 -17.13 -2.93 5.98
C GLU A 535 -18.07 -4.04 6.46
N TYR A 536 -18.19 -5.12 5.70
CA TYR A 536 -18.93 -6.31 6.10
C TYR A 536 -18.35 -6.94 7.38
N TRP A 537 -17.04 -7.14 7.42
CA TRP A 537 -16.38 -7.75 8.59
C TRP A 537 -16.54 -6.89 9.85
N ILE A 538 -16.30 -5.58 9.75
CA ILE A 538 -16.53 -4.63 10.85
C ILE A 538 -18.00 -4.68 11.28
N GLY A 539 -18.93 -4.68 10.32
CA GLY A 539 -20.37 -4.73 10.57
C GLY A 539 -20.80 -5.99 11.32
N GLU A 540 -20.22 -7.13 10.98
CA GLU A 540 -20.56 -8.42 11.58
C GLU A 540 -19.81 -8.69 12.90
N THR A 541 -18.54 -8.23 13.01
CA THR A 541 -17.72 -8.52 14.20
C THR A 541 -17.99 -7.54 15.34
N LEU A 542 -18.22 -6.25 15.02
CA LEU A 542 -18.56 -5.26 16.03
C LEU A 542 -20.08 -5.25 16.28
N GLN A 543 -20.53 -6.12 17.18
CA GLN A 543 -21.94 -6.27 17.53
C GLN A 543 -22.28 -5.75 18.95
N ALA A 544 -21.27 -5.55 19.81
CA ALA A 544 -21.50 -5.00 21.14
C ALA A 544 -21.92 -3.53 21.04
N ASP A 545 -22.76 -3.08 21.99
CA ASP A 545 -23.28 -1.71 22.03
C ASP A 545 -22.21 -0.72 22.46
N ILE A 546 -21.37 -1.13 23.43
CA ILE A 546 -20.28 -0.32 23.97
C ILE A 546 -18.99 -1.15 24.00
N TYR A 547 -17.90 -0.54 23.58
CA TYR A 547 -16.55 -1.08 23.69
C TYR A 547 -15.77 -0.27 24.71
N VAL A 548 -15.15 -0.97 25.66
CA VAL A 548 -14.32 -0.37 26.70
C VAL A 548 -12.89 -0.82 26.50
N ARG A 549 -11.96 0.13 26.44
CA ARG A 549 -10.54 -0.15 26.31
C ARG A 549 -9.74 0.82 27.19
N PRO A 550 -8.54 0.46 27.62
CA PRO A 550 -7.63 1.40 28.27
C PRO A 550 -7.36 2.59 27.38
N PHE A 551 -7.17 3.76 27.99
CA PHE A 551 -6.88 4.99 27.24
C PHE A 551 -5.51 4.92 26.55
N THR A 552 -4.56 4.20 27.13
CA THR A 552 -3.22 4.01 26.57
C THR A 552 -2.85 2.54 26.48
N LYS A 553 -1.99 2.22 25.52
CA LYS A 553 -1.31 0.91 25.50
C LYS A 553 -0.26 0.86 26.61
N THR A 554 -0.17 -0.26 27.31
CA THR A 554 0.78 -0.41 28.42
C THR A 554 2.18 -0.76 27.93
N SER A 555 2.31 -1.39 26.75
CA SER A 555 3.61 -1.64 26.11
C SER A 555 3.47 -1.75 24.59
N SER A 556 4.61 -1.74 23.89
CA SER A 556 4.64 -1.97 22.43
C SER A 556 4.25 -3.40 22.02
N THR A 557 4.19 -4.33 22.96
CA THR A 557 3.92 -5.76 22.74
C THR A 557 2.60 -6.23 23.34
N SER A 558 1.98 -5.47 24.26
CA SER A 558 0.68 -5.80 24.86
C SER A 558 -0.22 -4.57 24.87
N ASP A 559 -1.51 -4.79 24.63
CA ASP A 559 -2.54 -3.79 24.89
C ASP A 559 -2.60 -3.51 26.41
N GLY A 560 -3.13 -2.33 26.79
CA GLY A 560 -3.33 -2.00 28.19
C GLY A 560 -4.25 -3.00 28.87
N GLU A 561 -4.15 -3.10 30.18
CA GLU A 561 -4.95 -4.02 30.99
C GLU A 561 -6.07 -3.26 31.70
N ILE A 562 -7.25 -3.86 31.77
CA ILE A 562 -8.42 -3.32 32.50
C ILE A 562 -8.47 -3.97 33.87
N ALA A 563 -8.53 -3.15 34.91
CA ALA A 563 -8.55 -3.63 36.29
C ALA A 563 -9.80 -4.49 36.58
N ALA A 564 -9.65 -5.51 37.42
CA ALA A 564 -10.76 -6.42 37.78
C ALA A 564 -11.95 -5.68 38.39
N ASP A 565 -11.71 -4.60 39.16
CA ASP A 565 -12.75 -3.75 39.75
C ASP A 565 -13.64 -3.13 38.66
N VAL A 566 -13.07 -2.72 37.52
CA VAL A 566 -13.80 -2.17 36.39
C VAL A 566 -14.68 -3.25 35.76
N VAL A 567 -14.12 -4.43 35.53
CA VAL A 567 -14.87 -5.57 34.98
C VAL A 567 -16.07 -5.89 35.88
N THR A 568 -15.83 -5.95 37.20
CA THR A 568 -16.90 -6.21 38.17
C THR A 568 -17.96 -5.12 38.17
N ALA A 569 -17.58 -3.86 38.17
CA ALA A 569 -18.50 -2.72 38.14
C ALA A 569 -19.38 -2.71 36.89
N ILE A 570 -18.81 -3.04 35.74
CA ILE A 570 -19.56 -3.11 34.48
C ILE A 570 -20.47 -4.35 34.45
N THR A 571 -19.99 -5.52 34.89
CA THR A 571 -20.77 -6.76 34.85
C THR A 571 -21.95 -6.73 35.81
N THR A 572 -21.88 -5.99 36.92
CA THR A 572 -22.95 -5.87 37.90
C THR A 572 -24.00 -4.79 37.58
N ASP A 573 -23.83 -4.03 36.50
CA ASP A 573 -24.78 -2.99 36.09
C ASP A 573 -26.09 -3.62 35.56
N PRO A 574 -27.27 -3.23 36.07
CA PRO A 574 -28.54 -3.84 35.73
C PRO A 574 -29.02 -3.59 34.30
N GLN A 575 -28.42 -2.66 33.58
CA GLN A 575 -28.74 -2.37 32.17
C GLN A 575 -27.90 -3.18 31.19
N ILE A 576 -26.92 -3.98 31.70
CA ILE A 576 -26.00 -4.79 30.90
C ILE A 576 -26.45 -6.25 30.95
N VAL A 577 -26.62 -6.86 29.77
CA VAL A 577 -26.99 -8.27 29.60
C VAL A 577 -25.78 -9.18 29.69
N ALA A 578 -24.70 -8.81 29.02
CA ALA A 578 -23.50 -9.64 28.95
C ALA A 578 -22.25 -8.77 28.70
N VAL A 579 -21.11 -9.29 29.15
CA VAL A 579 -19.79 -8.70 28.92
C VAL A 579 -18.85 -9.79 28.41
N ASP A 580 -18.22 -9.56 27.28
CA ASP A 580 -17.09 -10.37 26.81
C ASP A 580 -15.80 -9.66 27.16
N ALA A 581 -15.02 -10.27 28.04
CA ALA A 581 -13.72 -9.80 28.50
C ALA A 581 -12.64 -10.47 27.64
N PHE A 582 -12.15 -9.73 26.64
CA PHE A 582 -11.14 -10.20 25.71
C PHE A 582 -9.74 -9.88 26.23
N ALA A 583 -8.90 -10.91 26.33
CA ALA A 583 -7.50 -10.80 26.69
C ALA A 583 -6.62 -11.39 25.60
N ALA A 584 -5.49 -10.77 25.28
CA ALA A 584 -4.59 -11.24 24.23
C ALA A 584 -3.14 -11.05 24.62
N GLN A 585 -2.30 -12.01 24.23
CA GLN A 585 -0.84 -11.95 24.38
C GLN A 585 -0.14 -12.47 23.16
N THR A 586 1.10 -12.01 22.94
CA THR A 586 1.93 -12.52 21.85
C THR A 586 2.72 -13.71 22.34
N VAL A 587 2.64 -14.83 21.63
CA VAL A 587 3.38 -16.06 21.93
C VAL A 587 4.16 -16.53 20.70
N ARG A 588 5.23 -17.31 20.91
CA ARG A 588 6.03 -17.90 19.84
C ARG A 588 5.47 -19.26 19.45
N TYR A 589 5.21 -19.46 18.17
CA TYR A 589 4.78 -20.73 17.58
C TYR A 589 5.60 -21.01 16.31
N GLN A 590 6.34 -22.12 16.29
CA GLN A 590 7.19 -22.52 15.14
C GLN A 590 8.03 -21.34 14.58
N ASP A 591 8.85 -20.71 15.42
CA ASP A 591 9.69 -19.54 15.08
C ASP A 591 8.95 -18.26 14.63
N ASN A 592 7.63 -18.26 14.65
CA ASN A 592 6.80 -17.09 14.34
C ASN A 592 6.11 -16.56 15.59
N LEU A 593 5.93 -15.24 15.64
CA LEU A 593 5.07 -14.62 16.65
C LEU A 593 3.62 -14.71 16.20
N ILE A 594 2.74 -15.24 17.06
CA ILE A 594 1.30 -15.28 16.89
C ILE A 594 0.61 -14.59 18.07
N THR A 595 -0.65 -14.25 17.91
CA THR A 595 -1.49 -13.75 19.00
C THR A 595 -2.29 -14.90 19.59
N LEU A 596 -2.08 -15.19 20.86
CA LEU A 596 -2.93 -16.07 21.66
C LEU A 596 -3.93 -15.22 22.44
N ALA A 597 -5.21 -15.48 22.23
CA ALA A 597 -6.28 -14.71 22.86
C ALA A 597 -7.23 -15.62 23.64
N ALA A 598 -7.81 -15.05 24.67
CA ALA A 598 -8.88 -15.65 25.45
C ALA A 598 -10.14 -14.77 25.35
N GLY A 599 -11.29 -15.40 25.07
CA GLY A 599 -12.58 -14.75 24.98
C GLY A 599 -13.68 -15.67 25.54
N ASN A 600 -14.84 -15.11 25.82
CA ASN A 600 -15.99 -15.89 26.30
C ASN A 600 -16.82 -16.40 25.11
N PHE A 601 -16.57 -17.63 24.68
CA PHE A 601 -17.28 -18.22 23.54
C PHE A 601 -18.80 -18.27 23.71
N ALA A 602 -19.30 -18.44 24.93
CA ALA A 602 -20.74 -18.45 25.18
C ALA A 602 -21.37 -17.07 24.91
N VAL A 603 -20.73 -15.99 25.35
CA VAL A 603 -21.21 -14.62 25.12
C VAL A 603 -21.08 -14.27 23.63
N VAL A 604 -19.93 -14.55 23.00
CA VAL A 604 -19.69 -14.26 21.58
C VAL A 604 -20.66 -14.99 20.67
N LEU A 605 -21.03 -16.24 20.97
CA LEU A 605 -21.98 -17.00 20.15
C LEU A 605 -23.46 -16.63 20.41
N THR A 606 -23.77 -15.98 21.52
CA THR A 606 -25.16 -15.64 21.90
C THR A 606 -25.47 -14.17 21.56
N HIS A 607 -24.57 -13.27 21.87
CA HIS A 607 -24.77 -11.83 21.75
C HIS A 607 -23.86 -11.20 20.68
N GLY A 608 -22.67 -11.76 20.45
CA GLY A 608 -21.74 -11.34 19.43
C GLY A 608 -21.86 -12.17 18.15
N ARG A 609 -20.91 -11.94 17.21
CA ARG A 609 -20.83 -12.71 15.97
C ARG A 609 -19.38 -12.82 15.50
N LEU A 610 -18.92 -14.03 15.26
CA LEU A 610 -17.69 -14.31 14.55
C LEU A 610 -18.02 -14.72 13.13
N VAL A 611 -17.34 -14.12 12.17
CA VAL A 611 -17.51 -14.49 10.77
C VAL A 611 -16.61 -15.68 10.46
N PHE A 612 -17.18 -16.88 10.45
CA PHE A 612 -16.43 -18.10 10.21
C PHE A 612 -16.19 -18.33 8.70
N LYS A 613 -14.99 -18.79 8.38
CA LYS A 613 -14.62 -19.25 7.04
C LYS A 613 -14.93 -20.73 6.83
N ALA A 614 -14.61 -21.55 7.83
CA ALA A 614 -14.77 -23.00 7.77
C ALA A 614 -14.79 -23.60 9.19
N PRO A 615 -15.48 -24.73 9.39
CA PRO A 615 -16.41 -25.39 8.48
C PRO A 615 -17.82 -24.75 8.47
N ALA A 616 -18.75 -25.27 7.68
CA ALA A 616 -20.12 -24.71 7.63
C ALA A 616 -20.86 -24.81 8.98
N ASP A 617 -20.55 -25.79 9.80
CA ASP A 617 -21.07 -26.01 11.16
C ASP A 617 -20.21 -25.37 12.27
N ALA A 618 -19.37 -24.37 11.92
CA ALA A 618 -18.39 -23.76 12.81
C ALA A 618 -18.97 -23.28 14.14
N ALA A 619 -20.14 -22.62 14.14
CA ALA A 619 -20.79 -22.13 15.36
C ALA A 619 -21.16 -23.30 16.34
N ALA A 620 -21.60 -24.44 15.81
CA ALA A 620 -21.88 -25.62 16.62
C ALA A 620 -20.58 -26.21 17.21
N ARG A 621 -19.52 -26.29 16.40
CA ARG A 621 -18.21 -26.79 16.87
C ARG A 621 -17.60 -25.89 17.93
N VAL A 622 -17.69 -24.56 17.77
CA VAL A 622 -17.19 -23.60 18.76
C VAL A 622 -17.98 -23.69 20.05
N ARG A 623 -19.31 -23.92 19.97
CA ARG A 623 -20.12 -24.19 21.17
C ARG A 623 -19.67 -25.46 21.90
N HIS A 624 -19.28 -26.50 21.18
CA HIS A 624 -18.71 -27.73 21.77
C HIS A 624 -17.28 -27.54 22.30
N ALA A 625 -16.57 -26.50 21.83
CA ALA A 625 -15.21 -26.16 22.28
C ALA A 625 -15.17 -25.45 23.64
N ILE A 626 -16.30 -24.95 24.15
CA ILE A 626 -16.39 -24.27 25.45
C ILE A 626 -15.85 -25.17 26.57
N GLY A 627 -14.82 -24.69 27.28
CA GLY A 627 -14.19 -25.41 28.40
C GLY A 627 -13.40 -26.66 28.00
N ARG A 628 -13.16 -26.91 26.70
CA ARG A 628 -12.41 -28.07 26.19
C ARG A 628 -11.08 -27.63 25.57
N ASP A 629 -10.17 -28.59 25.31
CA ASP A 629 -8.88 -28.37 24.69
C ASP A 629 -9.04 -28.16 23.17
N ALA A 630 -9.76 -27.08 22.83
CA ALA A 630 -10.06 -26.70 21.47
C ALA A 630 -9.90 -25.18 21.29
N VAL A 631 -9.52 -24.76 20.08
CA VAL A 631 -9.25 -23.37 19.73
C VAL A 631 -9.92 -23.01 18.41
N THR A 632 -10.16 -21.73 18.21
CA THR A 632 -10.45 -21.16 16.89
C THR A 632 -9.25 -20.41 16.38
N VAL A 633 -9.01 -20.46 15.07
CA VAL A 633 -7.84 -19.80 14.47
C VAL A 633 -8.27 -18.84 13.38
N SER A 634 -7.51 -17.74 13.20
CA SER A 634 -7.76 -16.83 12.10
C SER A 634 -7.34 -17.46 10.76
N GLU A 635 -7.91 -16.94 9.67
CA GLU A 635 -7.54 -17.35 8.31
C GLU A 635 -6.04 -17.20 8.05
N SER A 636 -5.43 -16.10 8.51
CA SER A 636 -3.99 -15.84 8.36
C SER A 636 -3.12 -16.89 9.07
N PHE A 637 -3.55 -17.39 10.23
CA PHE A 637 -2.91 -18.50 10.91
C PHE A 637 -3.04 -19.80 10.10
N ALA A 638 -4.27 -20.12 9.67
CA ALA A 638 -4.57 -21.34 8.95
C ALA A 638 -3.77 -21.44 7.63
N LEU A 639 -3.70 -20.35 6.86
CA LEU A 639 -2.93 -20.32 5.61
C LEU A 639 -1.42 -20.41 5.84
N ARG A 640 -0.89 -19.68 6.82
CA ARG A 640 0.56 -19.66 7.12
C ARG A 640 1.09 -21.01 7.56
N PHE A 641 0.36 -21.69 8.45
CA PHE A 641 0.78 -22.96 9.04
C PHE A 641 0.14 -24.18 8.35
N LYS A 642 -0.58 -23.96 7.23
CA LYS A 642 -1.25 -25.01 6.44
C LYS A 642 -2.15 -25.91 7.33
N LYS A 643 -2.97 -25.30 8.20
CA LYS A 643 -3.85 -25.98 9.15
C LYS A 643 -5.32 -25.87 8.73
N ASN A 644 -6.06 -26.94 8.97
CA ASN A 644 -7.49 -27.06 8.68
C ASN A 644 -8.31 -27.32 9.95
N PRO A 645 -9.64 -27.13 9.93
CA PRO A 645 -10.50 -27.53 11.04
C PRO A 645 -10.37 -29.03 11.33
N GLY A 646 -10.17 -29.38 12.62
CA GLY A 646 -9.89 -30.74 13.09
C GLY A 646 -8.40 -31.07 13.30
N ASP A 647 -7.48 -30.26 12.74
CA ASP A 647 -6.05 -30.44 12.97
C ASP A 647 -5.66 -30.06 14.41
N ARG A 648 -4.51 -30.54 14.84
CA ARG A 648 -3.92 -30.23 16.15
C ARG A 648 -2.89 -29.13 16.04
N VAL A 649 -2.87 -28.26 17.05
CA VAL A 649 -1.89 -27.19 17.24
C VAL A 649 -1.28 -27.34 18.63
N ASP A 650 0.05 -27.52 18.68
CA ASP A 650 0.79 -27.63 19.93
C ASP A 650 1.17 -26.25 20.43
N LEU A 651 0.38 -25.67 21.34
CA LEU A 651 0.65 -24.34 21.88
C LEU A 651 1.62 -24.43 23.07
N PRO A 652 2.59 -23.49 23.17
CA PRO A 652 3.47 -23.41 24.32
C PRO A 652 2.71 -22.97 25.55
N THR A 653 2.59 -23.84 26.53
CA THR A 653 2.05 -23.50 27.85
C THR A 653 3.17 -23.47 28.89
N PRO A 654 2.99 -22.83 30.05
CA PRO A 654 3.97 -22.86 31.15
C PRO A 654 4.36 -24.25 31.63
N LEU A 655 3.48 -25.25 31.41
CA LEU A 655 3.71 -26.66 31.75
C LEU A 655 4.26 -27.48 30.58
N GLY A 656 4.72 -26.81 29.50
CA GLY A 656 5.20 -27.45 28.27
C GLY A 656 4.18 -27.39 27.13
N PRO A 657 4.56 -27.77 25.89
CA PRO A 657 3.66 -27.74 24.75
C PRO A 657 2.47 -28.69 24.92
N ARG A 658 1.26 -28.19 24.63
CA ARG A 658 0.01 -28.93 24.73
C ARG A 658 -0.76 -28.90 23.41
N PRO A 659 -1.34 -30.05 22.98
CA PRO A 659 -2.12 -30.12 21.75
C PRO A 659 -3.54 -29.59 21.97
N PHE A 660 -3.97 -28.68 21.10
CA PHE A 660 -5.35 -28.18 21.01
C PHE A 660 -5.92 -28.49 19.64
N THR A 661 -7.20 -28.82 19.57
CA THR A 661 -7.87 -29.12 18.31
C THR A 661 -8.48 -27.86 17.72
N ILE A 662 -8.29 -27.60 16.43
CA ILE A 662 -8.90 -26.46 15.72
C ILE A 662 -10.39 -26.76 15.50
N ALA A 663 -11.25 -26.04 16.19
CA ALA A 663 -12.71 -26.14 16.05
C ALA A 663 -13.20 -25.44 14.78
N ALA A 664 -12.70 -24.25 14.50
CA ALA A 664 -13.11 -23.44 13.37
C ALA A 664 -12.03 -22.45 12.92
N ILE A 665 -12.14 -21.99 11.67
CA ILE A 665 -11.35 -20.89 11.11
C ILE A 665 -12.28 -19.69 10.95
N PHE A 666 -11.86 -18.51 11.41
CA PHE A 666 -12.60 -17.25 11.29
C PHE A 666 -11.82 -16.20 10.50
N TYR A 667 -12.55 -15.24 9.92
CA TYR A 667 -11.95 -14.10 9.23
C TYR A 667 -11.49 -13.05 10.24
N ASP A 668 -10.23 -12.65 10.13
CA ASP A 668 -9.65 -11.56 10.89
C ASP A 668 -8.75 -10.73 10.00
N TYR A 669 -9.15 -9.49 9.75
CA TYR A 669 -8.40 -8.52 8.93
C TYR A 669 -7.60 -7.53 9.78
N SER A 670 -7.69 -7.63 11.12
CA SER A 670 -6.96 -6.77 12.05
C SER A 670 -5.54 -7.24 12.31
N ASN A 671 -5.27 -8.55 12.16
CA ASN A 671 -4.01 -9.16 12.55
C ASN A 671 -3.46 -10.12 11.48
N THR A 672 -2.33 -9.75 10.88
CA THR A 672 -1.64 -10.55 9.86
C THR A 672 -0.71 -11.62 10.46
N ARG A 673 -0.42 -11.55 11.78
CA ARG A 673 0.46 -12.55 12.46
C ARG A 673 -0.20 -13.91 12.58
N GLY A 674 -1.51 -13.92 12.62
CA GLY A 674 -2.31 -15.07 12.96
C GLY A 674 -2.77 -15.06 14.42
N VAL A 675 -4.05 -15.32 14.64
CA VAL A 675 -4.68 -15.30 15.94
C VAL A 675 -5.20 -16.70 16.26
N VAL A 676 -4.91 -17.14 17.48
CA VAL A 676 -5.49 -18.35 18.08
C VAL A 676 -6.33 -17.90 19.25
N VAL A 677 -7.61 -18.17 19.23
CA VAL A 677 -8.55 -17.82 20.32
C VAL A 677 -9.00 -19.09 20.99
N MET A 678 -8.91 -19.12 22.33
CA MET A 678 -9.46 -20.19 23.16
C MET A 678 -10.53 -19.66 24.10
N ASP A 679 -11.38 -20.54 24.58
CA ASP A 679 -12.36 -20.19 25.59
C ASP A 679 -11.68 -19.77 26.89
N HIS A 680 -12.24 -18.80 27.57
CA HIS A 680 -11.69 -18.27 28.83
C HIS A 680 -11.47 -19.38 29.89
N ALA A 681 -12.40 -20.31 30.03
CA ALA A 681 -12.26 -21.43 30.98
C ALA A 681 -11.09 -22.37 30.61
N THR A 682 -10.81 -22.55 29.32
CA THR A 682 -9.66 -23.32 28.85
C THR A 682 -8.36 -22.56 29.08
N HIS A 683 -8.35 -21.22 28.86
CA HIS A 683 -7.18 -20.41 29.11
C HIS A 683 -6.73 -20.48 30.59
N VAL A 684 -7.63 -20.24 31.53
CA VAL A 684 -7.32 -20.25 32.97
C VAL A 684 -6.76 -21.62 33.44
N ARG A 685 -7.11 -22.70 32.76
CA ARG A 685 -6.61 -24.06 33.09
C ARG A 685 -5.12 -24.24 32.78
N TYR A 686 -4.64 -23.61 31.71
CA TYR A 686 -3.29 -23.86 31.18
C TYR A 686 -2.34 -22.65 31.24
N PHE A 687 -2.88 -21.45 31.40
CA PHE A 687 -2.12 -20.22 31.41
C PHE A 687 -2.42 -19.39 32.67
N PRO A 688 -1.49 -18.53 33.10
CA PRO A 688 -1.75 -17.58 34.18
C PRO A 688 -2.96 -16.68 33.84
N PRO A 689 -3.71 -16.23 34.85
CA PRO A 689 -4.80 -15.29 34.64
C PRO A 689 -4.29 -14.03 33.94
N MET A 690 -4.93 -13.67 32.83
CA MET A 690 -4.68 -12.43 32.11
C MET A 690 -5.76 -11.40 32.45
N GLN A 691 -5.34 -10.15 32.66
CA GLN A 691 -6.27 -9.02 32.70
C GLN A 691 -6.81 -8.75 31.29
N PRO A 692 -8.11 -8.42 31.14
CA PRO A 692 -8.68 -8.08 29.85
C PRO A 692 -8.02 -6.86 29.25
N SER A 693 -7.78 -6.90 27.93
CA SER A 693 -7.32 -5.76 27.14
C SER A 693 -8.48 -4.93 26.56
N SER A 694 -9.66 -5.53 26.48
CA SER A 694 -10.89 -4.86 26.05
C SER A 694 -12.14 -5.58 26.59
N LEU A 695 -13.21 -4.79 26.75
CA LEU A 695 -14.53 -5.34 27.10
C LEU A 695 -15.52 -5.00 25.99
N SER A 696 -16.26 -6.00 25.55
CA SER A 696 -17.42 -5.83 24.68
C SER A 696 -18.69 -5.94 25.53
N VAL A 697 -19.43 -4.85 25.63
CA VAL A 697 -20.60 -4.71 26.52
C VAL A 697 -21.87 -4.75 25.71
N TYR A 698 -22.77 -5.65 26.07
CA TYR A 698 -24.09 -5.84 25.45
C TYR A 698 -25.20 -5.36 26.41
N LEU A 699 -26.09 -4.51 25.91
CA LEU A 699 -27.15 -3.88 26.68
C LEU A 699 -28.48 -4.62 26.53
N HIS A 700 -29.40 -4.39 27.46
CA HIS A 700 -30.77 -4.84 27.30
C HIS A 700 -31.47 -4.16 26.11
N PRO A 701 -32.35 -4.85 25.37
CA PRO A 701 -33.08 -4.28 24.26
C PRO A 701 -33.84 -3.01 24.66
N GLY A 702 -33.64 -1.93 23.87
CA GLY A 702 -34.29 -0.63 24.10
C GLY A 702 -33.53 0.34 25.00
N VAL A 703 -32.37 -0.05 25.54
CA VAL A 703 -31.50 0.85 26.31
C VAL A 703 -30.62 1.66 25.35
N ASP A 704 -30.55 2.97 25.56
CA ASP A 704 -29.69 3.85 24.76
C ASP A 704 -28.20 3.72 25.16
N ALA A 705 -27.38 3.27 24.21
CA ALA A 705 -25.97 3.05 24.40
C ALA A 705 -25.19 4.35 24.75
N THR A 706 -25.61 5.51 24.25
CA THR A 706 -24.95 6.78 24.54
C THR A 706 -25.13 7.19 25.98
N THR A 707 -26.33 7.03 26.52
CA THR A 707 -26.66 7.34 27.93
C THR A 707 -25.87 6.43 28.87
N VAL A 708 -25.82 5.10 28.60
CA VAL A 708 -25.06 4.16 29.42
C VAL A 708 -23.57 4.43 29.35
N ARG A 709 -23.03 4.68 28.13
CA ARG A 709 -21.65 5.07 27.94
C ARG A 709 -21.26 6.28 28.79
N ASP A 710 -22.07 7.35 28.74
CA ASP A 710 -21.76 8.59 29.45
C ASP A 710 -21.84 8.39 30.96
N ARG A 711 -22.80 7.64 31.45
CA ARG A 711 -22.94 7.27 32.86
C ARG A 711 -21.75 6.44 33.34
N LEU A 712 -21.38 5.37 32.64
CA LEU A 712 -20.22 4.52 32.96
C LEU A 712 -18.91 5.33 32.91
N SER A 713 -18.76 6.16 31.89
CA SER A 713 -17.61 7.03 31.76
C SER A 713 -17.50 7.99 32.94
N GLN A 714 -18.58 8.64 33.37
CA GLN A 714 -18.59 9.54 34.53
C GLN A 714 -18.32 8.80 35.84
N THR A 715 -18.93 7.63 36.04
CA THR A 715 -18.79 6.87 37.28
C THR A 715 -17.37 6.34 37.46
N LEU A 716 -16.73 5.91 36.37
CA LEU A 716 -15.39 5.31 36.39
C LEU A 716 -14.26 6.31 36.15
N SER A 717 -14.53 7.50 35.59
CA SER A 717 -13.51 8.50 35.22
C SER A 717 -12.73 9.08 36.42
N GLY A 718 -13.30 9.04 37.61
CA GLY A 718 -12.62 9.51 38.83
C GLY A 718 -11.47 8.61 39.28
N ARG A 719 -11.48 7.34 38.89
CA ARG A 719 -10.54 6.32 39.38
C ARG A 719 -9.75 5.64 38.22
N PHE A 720 -10.38 5.50 37.05
CA PHE A 720 -9.81 4.83 35.90
C PHE A 720 -9.94 5.68 34.64
N ARG A 721 -8.96 5.62 33.74
CA ARG A 721 -9.01 6.31 32.44
C ARG A 721 -9.23 5.30 31.35
N LEU A 722 -10.47 5.17 30.95
CA LEU A 722 -10.97 4.22 29.95
C LEU A 722 -11.59 4.99 28.79
N VAL A 723 -11.47 4.44 27.61
CA VAL A 723 -12.20 4.91 26.41
C VAL A 723 -13.44 4.06 26.26
N PHE A 724 -14.57 4.71 26.35
CA PHE A 724 -15.88 4.11 26.05
C PHE A 724 -16.32 4.55 24.66
N SER A 725 -16.40 3.63 23.74
CA SER A 725 -16.82 3.89 22.35
C SER A 725 -18.13 3.16 22.08
N THR A 726 -19.11 3.87 21.54
CA THR A 726 -20.30 3.20 20.99
C THR A 726 -19.94 2.47 19.71
N ASN A 727 -20.73 1.49 19.33
CA ASN A 727 -20.58 0.72 18.10
C ASN A 727 -20.45 1.64 16.87
N GLU A 728 -21.34 2.62 16.73
CA GLU A 728 -21.37 3.56 15.62
C GLU A 728 -20.08 4.42 15.55
N ALA A 729 -19.63 4.94 16.70
CA ALA A 729 -18.41 5.73 16.78
C ALA A 729 -17.18 4.92 16.38
N LEU A 730 -17.07 3.68 16.87
CA LEU A 730 -15.94 2.79 16.56
C LEU A 730 -15.92 2.38 15.08
N ARG A 731 -17.07 2.05 14.50
CA ARG A 731 -17.22 1.79 13.05
C ARG A 731 -16.83 3.00 12.22
N GLY A 732 -17.32 4.17 12.60
CA GLY A 732 -17.01 5.42 11.89
C GLY A 732 -15.52 5.77 11.95
N GLU A 733 -14.86 5.54 13.07
CA GLU A 733 -13.41 5.72 13.22
C GLU A 733 -12.64 4.73 12.35
N ALA A 734 -12.98 3.44 12.41
CA ALA A 734 -12.35 2.41 11.60
C ALA A 734 -12.48 2.67 10.10
N MET A 735 -13.66 3.09 9.64
CA MET A 735 -13.89 3.43 8.23
C MET A 735 -13.15 4.71 7.79
N ARG A 736 -13.05 5.71 8.64
CA ARG A 736 -12.23 6.92 8.36
C ARG A 736 -10.76 6.57 8.18
N ILE A 737 -10.23 5.75 9.06
CA ILE A 737 -8.85 5.28 8.99
C ILE A 737 -8.62 4.51 7.69
N PHE A 738 -9.55 3.63 7.35
CA PHE A 738 -9.53 2.88 6.10
C PHE A 738 -9.51 3.82 4.88
N ASP A 739 -10.46 4.75 4.78
CA ASP A 739 -10.59 5.66 3.65
C ASP A 739 -9.33 6.55 3.46
N SER A 740 -8.69 6.96 4.56
CA SER A 740 -7.46 7.75 4.49
C SER A 740 -6.25 6.95 3.99
N THR A 741 -6.17 5.66 4.33
CA THR A 741 -5.11 4.76 3.84
C THR A 741 -5.18 4.58 2.32
N PHE A 742 -6.39 4.59 1.74
CA PHE A 742 -6.59 4.43 0.30
C PHE A 742 -6.53 5.73 -0.52
N THR A 743 -6.22 6.86 0.09
CA THR A 743 -6.09 8.14 -0.61
C THR A 743 -5.03 8.10 -1.71
N ILE A 744 -3.89 7.44 -1.45
CA ILE A 744 -2.82 7.24 -2.45
C ILE A 744 -3.33 6.42 -3.64
N THR A 745 -4.10 5.38 -3.37
CA THR A 745 -4.62 4.50 -4.42
C THR A 745 -5.67 5.22 -5.29
N ARG A 746 -6.49 6.09 -4.71
CA ARG A 746 -7.40 6.98 -5.47
C ARG A 746 -6.64 7.95 -6.37
N ALA A 747 -5.52 8.50 -5.90
CA ALA A 747 -4.66 9.34 -6.75
C ALA A 747 -4.11 8.55 -7.95
N LEU A 748 -3.68 7.31 -7.75
CA LEU A 748 -3.24 6.42 -8.82
C LEU A 748 -4.36 6.13 -9.83
N GLU A 749 -5.58 5.96 -9.38
CA GLU A 749 -6.77 5.76 -10.22
C GLU A 749 -7.05 6.98 -11.12
N ILE A 750 -7.00 8.19 -10.56
CA ILE A 750 -7.15 9.44 -11.32
C ILE A 750 -6.06 9.56 -12.39
N ILE A 751 -4.82 9.25 -12.04
CA ILE A 751 -3.69 9.28 -12.99
C ILE A 751 -3.89 8.25 -14.10
N ALA A 752 -4.36 7.05 -13.78
CA ALA A 752 -4.66 6.03 -14.78
C ALA A 752 -5.73 6.50 -15.79
N ILE A 753 -6.79 7.18 -15.32
CA ILE A 753 -7.81 7.78 -16.17
C ILE A 753 -7.20 8.88 -17.07
N LEU A 754 -6.35 9.73 -16.52
CA LEU A 754 -5.69 10.78 -17.29
C LEU A 754 -4.76 10.20 -18.37
N VAL A 755 -3.97 9.18 -18.04
CA VAL A 755 -3.08 8.50 -18.99
C VAL A 755 -3.90 7.81 -20.09
N ALA A 756 -5.02 7.18 -19.75
CA ALA A 756 -5.94 6.59 -20.72
C ALA A 756 -6.52 7.65 -21.67
N ALA A 757 -6.99 8.78 -21.13
CA ALA A 757 -7.51 9.89 -21.93
C ALA A 757 -6.44 10.47 -22.88
N LEU A 758 -5.22 10.67 -22.39
CA LEU A 758 -4.09 11.12 -23.23
C LEU A 758 -3.75 10.11 -24.32
N GLY A 759 -3.84 8.82 -24.05
CA GLY A 759 -3.66 7.74 -25.01
C GLY A 759 -4.70 7.80 -26.13
N VAL A 760 -5.98 8.03 -25.77
CA VAL A 760 -7.08 8.22 -26.74
C VAL A 760 -6.82 9.42 -27.65
N ILE A 761 -6.53 10.58 -27.04
CA ILE A 761 -6.27 11.81 -27.77
C ILE A 761 -5.10 11.64 -28.75
N SER A 762 -3.99 11.07 -28.27
CA SER A 762 -2.78 10.83 -29.08
C SER A 762 -3.09 9.91 -30.27
N THR A 763 -3.83 8.83 -30.04
CA THR A 763 -4.25 7.88 -31.08
C THR A 763 -5.13 8.53 -32.14
N LEU A 764 -6.15 9.27 -31.74
CA LEU A 764 -7.11 9.90 -32.64
C LEU A 764 -6.45 11.01 -33.45
N VAL A 765 -5.62 11.84 -32.85
CA VAL A 765 -4.83 12.86 -33.57
C VAL A 765 -4.00 12.22 -34.66
N THR A 766 -3.38 11.10 -34.37
CA THR A 766 -2.56 10.36 -35.31
C THR A 766 -3.34 9.81 -36.48
N VAL A 767 -4.43 9.07 -36.20
CA VAL A 767 -5.31 8.46 -37.23
C VAL A 767 -5.83 9.54 -38.18
N ILE A 768 -6.15 10.71 -37.68
CA ILE A 768 -6.66 11.81 -38.49
C ILE A 768 -5.59 12.46 -39.34
N LEU A 769 -4.39 12.68 -38.78
CA LEU A 769 -3.27 13.24 -39.55
C LEU A 769 -2.88 12.34 -40.73
N GLU A 770 -2.96 11.02 -40.57
CA GLU A 770 -2.68 10.06 -41.63
C GLU A 770 -3.72 10.07 -42.77
N ARG A 771 -4.95 10.48 -42.46
CA ARG A 771 -6.08 10.40 -43.43
C ARG A 771 -6.52 11.76 -43.98
N GLN A 772 -5.66 12.76 -43.88
CA GLN A 772 -5.98 14.11 -44.40
C GLN A 772 -6.39 14.10 -45.87
N ARG A 773 -5.73 13.27 -46.70
CA ARG A 773 -6.10 13.11 -48.16
C ARG A 773 -7.50 12.52 -48.34
N GLU A 774 -7.89 11.53 -47.55
CA GLU A 774 -9.24 10.95 -47.60
C GLU A 774 -10.29 11.98 -47.24
N PHE A 775 -10.05 12.80 -46.22
CA PHE A 775 -10.96 13.87 -45.81
C PHE A 775 -11.07 14.96 -46.88
N ALA A 776 -9.96 15.31 -47.54
CA ALA A 776 -9.94 16.24 -48.65
C ALA A 776 -10.78 15.70 -49.82
N LEU A 777 -10.59 14.43 -50.19
CA LEU A 777 -11.39 13.77 -51.25
C LEU A 777 -12.89 13.72 -50.89
N LEU A 778 -13.25 13.38 -49.66
CA LEU A 778 -14.66 13.40 -49.22
C LEU A 778 -15.26 14.81 -49.27
N SER A 779 -14.46 15.83 -48.96
CA SER A 779 -14.90 17.21 -49.09
C SER A 779 -15.17 17.63 -50.55
N ILE A 780 -14.34 17.17 -51.50
CA ILE A 780 -14.53 17.39 -52.93
C ILE A 780 -15.80 16.67 -53.45
N LEU A 781 -16.09 15.49 -52.93
CA LEU A 781 -17.28 14.71 -53.24
C LEU A 781 -18.57 15.29 -52.59
N GLY A 782 -18.48 16.42 -51.88
CA GLY A 782 -19.62 17.14 -51.31
C GLY A 782 -19.92 16.85 -49.83
N ALA A 783 -19.03 16.15 -49.12
CA ALA A 783 -19.21 15.97 -47.69
C ALA A 783 -19.07 17.30 -46.95
N THR A 784 -20.08 17.68 -46.19
CA THR A 784 -20.02 18.91 -45.38
C THR A 784 -19.07 18.76 -44.18
N ARG A 785 -18.60 19.88 -43.66
CA ARG A 785 -17.77 19.90 -42.43
C ARG A 785 -18.44 19.17 -41.24
N ALA A 786 -19.78 19.21 -41.19
CA ALA A 786 -20.56 18.52 -40.17
C ALA A 786 -20.51 16.99 -40.35
N HIS A 787 -20.61 16.50 -41.59
CA HIS A 787 -20.48 15.07 -41.87
C HIS A 787 -19.12 14.51 -41.48
N ILE A 788 -18.03 15.21 -41.86
CA ILE A 788 -16.66 14.79 -41.50
C ILE A 788 -16.46 14.80 -39.98
N ARG A 789 -16.92 15.85 -39.29
CA ARG A 789 -16.85 15.95 -37.83
C ARG A 789 -17.58 14.83 -37.10
N ARG A 790 -18.83 14.54 -37.52
CA ARG A 790 -19.63 13.44 -36.96
C ARG A 790 -18.99 12.08 -37.23
N MET A 791 -18.50 11.83 -38.42
CA MET A 791 -17.79 10.60 -38.76
C MET A 791 -16.58 10.34 -37.85
N VAL A 792 -15.75 11.35 -37.64
CA VAL A 792 -14.56 11.23 -36.76
C VAL A 792 -14.95 11.01 -35.31
N VAL A 793 -16.00 11.68 -34.82
CA VAL A 793 -16.49 11.45 -33.45
C VAL A 793 -17.07 10.04 -33.29
N ILE A 794 -17.80 9.53 -34.26
CA ILE A 794 -18.30 8.15 -34.25
C ILE A 794 -17.14 7.14 -34.28
N GLU A 795 -16.11 7.39 -35.08
CA GLU A 795 -14.90 6.55 -35.12
C GLU A 795 -14.18 6.55 -33.77
N ALA A 796 -14.06 7.71 -33.12
CA ALA A 796 -13.52 7.85 -31.78
C ALA A 796 -14.33 7.03 -30.75
N LEU A 797 -15.66 7.17 -30.76
CA LEU A 797 -16.54 6.42 -29.87
C LEU A 797 -16.45 4.90 -30.08
N LEU A 798 -16.31 4.45 -31.34
CA LEU A 798 -16.12 3.03 -31.64
C LEU A 798 -14.78 2.50 -31.12
N ILE A 799 -13.70 3.27 -31.29
CA ILE A 799 -12.37 2.93 -30.73
C ILE A 799 -12.44 2.89 -29.21
N GLY A 800 -12.96 3.93 -28.57
CA GLY A 800 -13.07 4.00 -27.12
C GLY A 800 -13.99 2.94 -26.54
N GLY A 801 -15.16 2.71 -27.16
CA GLY A 801 -16.13 1.71 -26.72
C GLY A 801 -15.60 0.25 -26.85
N THR A 802 -14.91 -0.05 -27.95
CA THR A 802 -14.27 -1.37 -28.10
C THR A 802 -13.12 -1.58 -27.12
N SER A 803 -12.31 -0.55 -26.90
CA SER A 803 -11.23 -0.59 -25.89
C SER A 803 -11.79 -0.74 -24.47
N GLN A 804 -12.88 -0.06 -24.15
CA GLN A 804 -13.57 -0.16 -22.86
C GLN A 804 -14.15 -1.56 -22.64
N ALA A 805 -14.83 -2.12 -23.63
CA ALA A 805 -15.40 -3.46 -23.52
C ALA A 805 -14.32 -4.53 -23.29
N ILE A 806 -13.23 -4.47 -24.06
CA ILE A 806 -12.08 -5.38 -23.88
C ILE A 806 -11.38 -5.12 -22.55
N GLY A 807 -11.16 -3.85 -22.23
CA GLY A 807 -10.53 -3.44 -20.94
C GLY A 807 -11.33 -3.90 -19.74
N LEU A 808 -12.65 -3.86 -19.79
CA LEU A 808 -13.52 -4.35 -18.72
C LEU A 808 -13.36 -5.86 -18.52
N VAL A 809 -13.36 -6.66 -19.59
CA VAL A 809 -13.18 -8.12 -19.49
C VAL A 809 -11.81 -8.47 -18.91
N ILE A 810 -10.74 -7.87 -19.47
CA ILE A 810 -9.37 -8.10 -18.98
C ILE A 810 -9.24 -7.60 -17.53
N GLY A 811 -9.82 -6.45 -17.22
CA GLY A 811 -9.77 -5.85 -15.89
C GLY A 811 -10.45 -6.69 -14.82
N VAL A 812 -11.61 -7.30 -15.13
CA VAL A 812 -12.27 -8.26 -14.23
C VAL A 812 -11.39 -9.48 -14.01
N LEU A 813 -10.84 -10.09 -15.07
CA LEU A 813 -9.93 -11.23 -14.92
C LEU A 813 -8.67 -10.89 -14.14
N LEU A 814 -8.11 -9.71 -14.38
CA LEU A 814 -6.94 -9.22 -13.67
C LEU A 814 -7.25 -8.98 -12.19
N SER A 815 -8.45 -8.46 -11.86
CA SER A 815 -8.87 -8.27 -10.48
C SER A 815 -8.97 -9.60 -9.72
N LEU A 816 -9.38 -10.68 -10.37
CA LEU A 816 -9.39 -12.01 -9.75
C LEU A 816 -7.97 -12.49 -9.40
N VAL A 817 -6.99 -12.27 -10.28
CA VAL A 817 -5.57 -12.57 -9.98
C VAL A 817 -5.06 -11.70 -8.83
N LEU A 818 -5.40 -10.41 -8.81
CA LEU A 818 -5.01 -9.50 -7.72
C LEU A 818 -5.60 -9.93 -6.38
N ILE A 819 -6.89 -10.30 -6.34
CA ILE A 819 -7.62 -10.65 -5.11
C ILE A 819 -7.25 -12.04 -4.61
N TYR A 820 -7.31 -13.07 -5.45
CA TYR A 820 -7.20 -14.46 -5.01
C TYR A 820 -5.79 -15.05 -5.06
N VAL A 821 -4.86 -14.41 -5.79
CA VAL A 821 -3.47 -14.88 -5.87
C VAL A 821 -2.55 -13.89 -5.15
N ILE A 822 -2.44 -12.68 -5.66
CA ILE A 822 -1.46 -11.71 -5.18
C ILE A 822 -1.76 -11.26 -3.76
N ASN A 823 -3.01 -10.91 -3.45
CA ASN A 823 -3.40 -10.47 -2.11
C ASN A 823 -3.22 -11.59 -1.06
N VAL A 824 -3.66 -12.81 -1.37
CA VAL A 824 -3.54 -13.96 -0.47
C VAL A 824 -2.08 -14.28 -0.19
N GLN A 825 -1.23 -14.28 -1.21
CA GLN A 825 0.21 -14.53 -1.06
C GLN A 825 0.94 -13.39 -0.33
N SER A 826 0.45 -12.13 -0.41
CA SER A 826 1.06 -10.97 0.22
C SER A 826 0.66 -10.81 1.69
N PHE A 827 -0.61 -10.99 2.01
CA PHE A 827 -1.20 -10.64 3.31
C PHE A 827 -1.73 -11.84 4.09
N GLY A 828 -1.88 -13.01 3.46
CA GLY A 828 -2.35 -14.22 4.13
C GLY A 828 -3.84 -14.23 4.47
N TRP A 829 -4.69 -13.44 3.78
CA TRP A 829 -6.14 -13.43 3.94
C TRP A 829 -6.86 -13.10 2.62
N THR A 830 -8.11 -13.52 2.52
CA THR A 830 -8.91 -13.44 1.28
C THR A 830 -9.83 -12.23 1.31
N ILE A 831 -9.82 -11.44 0.23
CA ILE A 831 -10.83 -10.40 -0.04
C ILE A 831 -12.04 -11.07 -0.71
N GLN A 832 -13.26 -10.71 -0.30
CA GLN A 832 -14.47 -11.13 -0.99
C GLN A 832 -14.68 -10.28 -2.25
N PHE A 833 -14.85 -10.93 -3.39
CA PHE A 833 -15.05 -10.23 -4.65
C PHE A 833 -16.37 -9.45 -4.64
N HIS A 834 -16.28 -8.15 -4.87
CA HIS A 834 -17.42 -7.26 -5.03
C HIS A 834 -17.29 -6.44 -6.31
N LEU A 835 -18.29 -6.51 -7.17
CA LEU A 835 -18.30 -5.76 -8.43
C LEU A 835 -18.93 -4.37 -8.21
N PRO A 836 -18.16 -3.26 -8.31
CA PRO A 836 -18.70 -1.92 -8.16
C PRO A 836 -19.44 -1.47 -9.44
N ALA A 837 -20.62 -2.03 -9.71
CA ALA A 837 -21.34 -1.83 -10.97
C ALA A 837 -21.59 -0.36 -11.30
N LEU A 838 -22.00 0.44 -10.30
CA LEU A 838 -22.25 1.87 -10.46
C LEU A 838 -20.98 2.62 -10.86
N PHE A 839 -19.85 2.34 -10.20
CA PHE A 839 -18.57 2.96 -10.53
C PHE A 839 -18.10 2.57 -11.94
N LEU A 840 -18.22 1.29 -12.32
CA LEU A 840 -17.87 0.82 -13.65
C LEU A 840 -18.74 1.46 -14.75
N LEU A 841 -20.01 1.70 -14.45
CA LEU A 841 -20.89 2.42 -15.36
C LEU A 841 -20.46 3.90 -15.47
N GLN A 842 -20.23 4.58 -14.35
CA GLN A 842 -19.78 5.98 -14.33
C GLN A 842 -18.44 6.16 -15.06
N SER A 843 -17.45 5.28 -14.79
CA SER A 843 -16.16 5.32 -15.48
C SER A 843 -16.31 5.04 -16.99
N THR A 844 -17.18 4.12 -17.38
CA THR A 844 -17.47 3.85 -18.79
C THR A 844 -18.05 5.08 -19.48
N VAL A 845 -19.03 5.72 -18.88
CA VAL A 845 -19.63 6.96 -19.40
C VAL A 845 -18.59 8.07 -19.49
N LEU A 846 -17.78 8.24 -18.44
CA LEU A 846 -16.70 9.24 -18.42
C LEU A 846 -15.66 9.02 -19.52
N ILE A 847 -15.26 7.78 -19.75
CA ILE A 847 -14.30 7.43 -20.81
C ILE A 847 -14.90 7.66 -22.20
N LEU A 848 -16.17 7.28 -22.41
CA LEU A 848 -16.84 7.55 -23.68
C LEU A 848 -17.00 9.06 -23.94
N LEU A 849 -17.33 9.83 -22.92
CA LEU A 849 -17.36 11.30 -23.01
C LEU A 849 -15.97 11.87 -23.29
N ALA A 850 -14.96 11.44 -22.55
CA ALA A 850 -13.57 11.86 -22.78
C ALA A 850 -13.11 11.53 -24.21
N THR A 851 -13.47 10.34 -24.70
CA THR A 851 -13.18 9.90 -26.05
C THR A 851 -13.91 10.74 -27.12
N ALA A 852 -15.17 11.06 -26.88
CA ALA A 852 -15.94 11.94 -27.77
C ALA A 852 -15.34 13.35 -27.83
N LEU A 853 -15.00 13.93 -26.67
CA LEU A 853 -14.36 15.25 -26.55
C LEU A 853 -12.97 15.25 -27.21
N ALA A 854 -12.19 14.19 -26.95
CA ALA A 854 -10.89 13.99 -27.56
C ALA A 854 -10.96 13.93 -29.08
N GLY A 855 -12.03 13.34 -29.61
CA GLY A 855 -12.32 13.29 -31.04
C GLY A 855 -12.75 14.63 -31.67
N LEU A 856 -13.29 15.58 -30.88
CA LEU A 856 -13.80 16.85 -31.39
C LEU A 856 -12.67 17.76 -31.96
N TYR A 857 -11.53 17.86 -31.25
CA TYR A 857 -10.43 18.69 -31.72
C TYR A 857 -9.84 18.26 -33.07
N PRO A 858 -9.47 16.97 -33.22
CA PRO A 858 -9.02 16.49 -34.53
C PRO A 858 -10.14 16.54 -35.60
N ALA A 859 -11.39 16.31 -35.21
CA ALA A 859 -12.54 16.41 -36.12
C ALA A 859 -12.73 17.83 -36.69
N THR A 860 -12.56 18.87 -35.86
CA THR A 860 -12.63 20.25 -36.33
C THR A 860 -11.46 20.61 -37.25
N ARG A 861 -10.27 20.04 -36.98
CA ARG A 861 -9.10 20.24 -37.81
C ARG A 861 -9.25 19.50 -39.17
N ALA A 862 -9.77 18.27 -39.16
CA ALA A 862 -10.07 17.50 -40.35
C ALA A 862 -11.10 18.20 -41.23
N ALA A 863 -12.17 18.78 -40.62
CA ALA A 863 -13.22 19.52 -41.32
C ALA A 863 -12.74 20.87 -41.88
N GLY A 864 -11.60 21.41 -41.42
CA GLY A 864 -11.02 22.67 -41.87
C GLY A 864 -9.94 22.51 -42.95
N ILE A 865 -9.69 21.30 -43.46
CA ILE A 865 -8.72 21.04 -44.51
C ILE A 865 -9.18 21.68 -45.79
N ASP A 866 -8.32 22.55 -46.39
CA ASP A 866 -8.60 23.18 -47.66
C ASP A 866 -8.30 22.19 -48.80
N ALA A 867 -9.38 21.60 -49.33
CA ALA A 867 -9.30 20.56 -50.40
C ALA A 867 -8.55 21.05 -51.63
N VAL A 868 -8.66 22.34 -51.98
CA VAL A 868 -8.01 22.95 -53.17
C VAL A 868 -6.49 22.99 -53.07
N ARG A 869 -5.97 23.19 -51.86
CA ARG A 869 -4.51 23.20 -51.61
C ARG A 869 -3.88 21.83 -51.80
N PHE A 870 -4.58 20.76 -51.37
CA PHE A 870 -4.07 19.39 -51.44
C PHE A 870 -4.07 18.82 -52.86
N VAL A 871 -4.95 19.32 -53.78
CA VAL A 871 -5.00 18.92 -55.19
C VAL A 871 -3.98 19.68 -56.04
N ARG A 872 -3.56 20.88 -55.58
CA ARG A 872 -2.54 21.70 -56.28
C ARG A 872 -1.08 21.32 -55.99
N GLU A 873 -0.83 20.55 -54.94
CA GLU A 873 0.52 20.10 -54.55
C GLU A 873 0.92 18.78 -55.26
N GLU A 874 0.12 18.25 -56.16
CA GLU A 874 0.49 17.28 -57.19
C GLU A 874 0.84 18.01 -58.49
#